data_fcf76327e9b16a0c546822eb1d558aa8
#
_entry.id   fcf76327e9b16a0c546822eb1d558aa8
#
_cell.length_a   1.000
_cell.length_b   1.000
_cell.length_c   1.000
_cell.angle_alpha   90.00
_cell.angle_beta   90.00
_cell.angle_gamma   90.00
#
_symmetry.space_group_name_H-M   'P 1'
#
loop_
_entity.id
_entity.type
_entity.pdbx_description
1 polymer ?
#
loop_
_entity_poly.entity_id
_entity_poly.type
_entity_poly.pdbx_seq_one_letter_code
_entity_poly.pdbx_strand_id
1 'polypeptide(L)'
;MSALKPETRNQELGTRNPPMELLAPAGSFPAFEAALDEGADAVYVGAPGFNARALSRDFTFAEIDSMIRQAHRQGVKLYIAMNSLVKESEIPGALEALSCFEQLRPDALIIQDLGLLYLARTWFPDLPLHGSTLMSIHNSLAAQELTNLGFERVVLARELTVEEMAHIHRSTGAEIEVFIHGAMCFSYSGLCMFSSLHGGKSSLRGQCVQPCRRHYTWLQSGKPGRSRGKKSGSSYLFSMNDLCGVDVLPALRDAGVSCLKIEGRMKSAQYVANTVAAYRMALDSMDESDEQQDRILRKAHKLLDEAMARKRSTGYMMADRPTEAITPEQSGNSGQLLGRVRGLQQHRTKDGKNRLSMQLTLAAPVKEGDRLRLHDEKSGERKSFTLRFLQIQGRRQKSGRSGQKVQLSLSGDLKGLSGRHFNGSLFKVDVGSRIVAERAAHKRSRKLTGRKVLPDKRKIEEILDHLSWKRGWSDKKRPARERGKTKGRNSGRRGGRRELPWWVAIASVADLQQRLPVRAARIVIPLTRDNMNRLAKLGNKIKKQKGRIVWRLPPVLHEVDLAWYREQVRRLVTAGYIRFELGHCSQYGLFRFLQEGDWQRNVELYAYYTLNLLNSAALHGANHLGYQGALFSLETEGENFAAAAVHFKRKRGRKRMQQKMKLGLYVYGRPPLFTARLDSDHFEYRQPFVSPKEEQFTLEHKDGLTLARSTLPFSLLRWQQELAAMSIDYLLLDLTGGPIRKEITTVSTLLSQGGKRLQVLSGNFQGTLV
;
A
#
# COMPACT_ATOMS: atom_id res chain seq x y z
N MET A 1 11.84 -15.74 -33.81
CA MET A 1 10.61 -16.08 -33.08
C MET A 1 9.55 -15.08 -33.48
N SER A 2 8.49 -15.56 -34.08
CA SER A 2 7.47 -14.86 -34.85
C SER A 2 6.70 -13.84 -33.95
N ALA A 3 6.58 -12.62 -34.44
CA ALA A 3 5.78 -11.56 -33.87
C ALA A 3 4.29 -11.90 -34.06
N LEU A 4 3.59 -12.09 -32.93
CA LEU A 4 2.14 -12.07 -32.93
C LEU A 4 1.67 -10.62 -33.16
N LYS A 5 1.10 -10.38 -34.33
CA LYS A 5 0.36 -9.15 -34.64
C LYS A 5 -0.90 -9.14 -33.78
N PRO A 6 -1.25 -8.03 -33.12
CA PRO A 6 -2.56 -7.88 -32.50
C PRO A 6 -3.60 -7.75 -33.63
N GLU A 7 -4.55 -8.67 -33.68
CA GLU A 7 -5.78 -8.47 -34.44
C GLU A 7 -6.54 -7.30 -33.84
N THR A 8 -6.63 -6.23 -34.59
CA THR A 8 -7.53 -5.11 -34.31
C THR A 8 -8.98 -5.58 -34.46
N ARG A 9 -9.59 -5.95 -33.37
CA ARG A 9 -11.04 -6.10 -33.27
C ARG A 9 -11.65 -4.69 -33.29
N ASN A 10 -11.96 -4.17 -34.46
CA ASN A 10 -12.95 -3.10 -34.63
C ASN A 10 -14.32 -3.66 -34.18
N GLN A 11 -14.64 -3.52 -32.89
CA GLN A 11 -16.03 -3.61 -32.47
C GLN A 11 -16.65 -2.21 -32.70
N GLU A 12 -17.65 -2.18 -33.55
CA GLU A 12 -18.60 -1.06 -33.66
C GLU A 12 -19.11 -0.75 -32.26
N LEU A 13 -18.88 0.46 -31.78
CA LEU A 13 -19.38 1.00 -30.52
C LEU A 13 -20.90 1.09 -30.60
N GLY A 14 -21.58 0.01 -30.26
CA GLY A 14 -22.99 0.03 -29.95
C GLY A 14 -23.23 0.95 -28.74
N THR A 15 -24.26 1.77 -28.80
CA THR A 15 -24.61 2.91 -27.93
C THR A 15 -25.03 2.55 -26.50
N ARG A 16 -24.66 1.39 -25.93
CA ARG A 16 -24.86 1.03 -24.53
C ARG A 16 -23.55 0.55 -23.92
N ASN A 17 -23.02 1.30 -22.95
CA ASN A 17 -21.90 0.82 -22.13
C ASN A 17 -22.30 -0.53 -21.49
N PRO A 18 -21.38 -1.53 -21.47
CA PRO A 18 -21.66 -2.82 -20.83
C PRO A 18 -21.99 -2.60 -19.34
N PRO A 19 -22.83 -3.48 -18.75
CA PRO A 19 -23.17 -3.38 -17.33
C PRO A 19 -21.92 -3.42 -16.47
N MET A 20 -21.86 -2.54 -15.45
CA MET A 20 -20.74 -2.51 -14.50
C MET A 20 -20.80 -3.72 -13.55
N GLU A 21 -19.71 -4.46 -13.44
CA GLU A 21 -19.56 -5.61 -12.55
C GLU A 21 -19.47 -5.14 -11.08
N LEU A 22 -20.33 -5.65 -10.20
CA LEU A 22 -20.28 -5.40 -8.75
C LEU A 22 -19.40 -6.46 -8.06
N LEU A 23 -18.21 -6.05 -7.61
CA LEU A 23 -17.21 -6.93 -7.01
C LEU A 23 -17.20 -6.82 -5.48
N ALA A 24 -17.65 -7.88 -4.82
CA ALA A 24 -17.80 -7.96 -3.37
C ALA A 24 -16.60 -8.60 -2.67
N PRO A 25 -16.25 -8.17 -1.44
CA PRO A 25 -15.18 -8.76 -0.64
C PRO A 25 -15.65 -9.98 0.14
N ALA A 26 -14.85 -11.06 0.24
CA ALA A 26 -15.08 -12.13 1.18
C ALA A 26 -13.79 -12.51 1.93
N GLY A 27 -13.79 -12.30 3.26
CA GLY A 27 -12.73 -12.74 4.17
C GLY A 27 -13.17 -13.88 5.08
N SER A 28 -14.38 -14.38 4.89
CA SER A 28 -14.93 -15.55 5.58
C SER A 28 -16.00 -16.20 4.69
N PHE A 29 -16.30 -17.47 4.95
CA PHE A 29 -17.34 -18.17 4.18
C PHE A 29 -18.72 -17.51 4.33
N PRO A 30 -19.16 -17.07 5.54
CA PRO A 30 -20.42 -16.31 5.64
C PRO A 30 -20.45 -15.02 4.83
N ALA A 31 -19.32 -14.33 4.68
CA ALA A 31 -19.25 -13.14 3.86
C ALA A 31 -19.32 -13.46 2.36
N PHE A 32 -18.78 -14.60 1.96
CA PHE A 32 -18.91 -15.12 0.61
C PHE A 32 -20.37 -15.47 0.27
N GLU A 33 -21.05 -16.24 1.15
CA GLU A 33 -22.48 -16.55 0.97
C GLU A 33 -23.31 -15.26 0.88
N ALA A 34 -23.10 -14.32 1.80
CA ALA A 34 -23.80 -13.04 1.80
C ALA A 34 -23.58 -12.22 0.50
N ALA A 35 -22.38 -12.27 -0.08
CA ALA A 35 -22.12 -11.60 -1.35
C ALA A 35 -22.91 -12.22 -2.51
N LEU A 36 -23.02 -13.56 -2.56
CA LEU A 36 -23.79 -14.27 -3.57
C LEU A 36 -25.30 -14.00 -3.40
N ASP A 37 -25.81 -14.11 -2.17
CA ASP A 37 -27.23 -13.97 -1.85
C ASP A 37 -27.76 -12.56 -2.17
N GLU A 38 -26.91 -11.52 -2.06
CA GLU A 38 -27.28 -10.12 -2.28
C GLU A 38 -26.94 -9.63 -3.72
N GLY A 39 -26.54 -10.51 -4.63
CA GLY A 39 -26.42 -10.24 -6.06
C GLY A 39 -25.11 -9.56 -6.49
N ALA A 40 -23.98 -9.97 -5.90
CA ALA A 40 -22.67 -9.62 -6.45
C ALA A 40 -22.42 -10.35 -7.77
N ASP A 41 -21.86 -9.66 -8.78
CA ASP A 41 -21.45 -10.26 -10.07
C ASP A 41 -20.10 -10.99 -9.95
N ALA A 42 -19.27 -10.56 -9.00
CA ALA A 42 -18.00 -11.19 -8.70
C ALA A 42 -17.66 -11.08 -7.20
N VAL A 43 -16.89 -12.05 -6.71
CA VAL A 43 -16.39 -12.03 -5.32
C VAL A 43 -14.87 -12.17 -5.33
N TYR A 44 -14.17 -11.43 -4.46
CA TYR A 44 -12.72 -11.60 -4.30
C TYR A 44 -12.34 -12.07 -2.91
N VAL A 45 -11.43 -13.06 -2.88
CA VAL A 45 -10.90 -13.69 -1.66
C VAL A 45 -9.39 -13.59 -1.62
N GLY A 46 -8.77 -13.76 -0.44
CA GLY A 46 -7.31 -13.75 -0.31
C GLY A 46 -6.67 -15.08 -0.71
N ALA A 47 -5.54 -15.02 -1.41
CA ALA A 47 -4.67 -16.17 -1.62
C ALA A 47 -4.07 -16.64 -0.28
N PRO A 48 -3.94 -17.94 -0.02
CA PRO A 48 -3.27 -18.45 1.18
C PRO A 48 -1.85 -17.92 1.30
N GLY A 49 -1.54 -17.22 2.39
CA GLY A 49 -0.20 -16.70 2.70
C GLY A 49 0.27 -15.49 1.87
N PHE A 50 -0.41 -15.11 0.80
CA PHE A 50 0.07 -14.10 -0.18
C PHE A 50 -0.89 -12.95 -0.43
N ASN A 51 -1.64 -12.51 0.57
CA ASN A 51 -2.60 -11.43 0.40
C ASN A 51 -2.32 -10.22 1.29
N ALA A 52 -2.67 -9.02 0.81
CA ALA A 52 -2.47 -7.75 1.52
C ALA A 52 -3.48 -7.51 2.67
N ARG A 53 -4.00 -8.56 3.28
CA ARG A 53 -4.83 -8.58 4.50
C ARG A 53 -4.44 -9.79 5.36
N ALA A 54 -3.18 -9.87 5.74
CA ALA A 54 -2.60 -10.99 6.49
C ALA A 54 -3.29 -11.29 7.84
N LEU A 55 -4.13 -10.38 8.35
CA LEU A 55 -4.96 -10.59 9.54
C LEU A 55 -6.33 -11.23 9.22
N SER A 56 -6.69 -11.40 7.94
CA SER A 56 -7.87 -12.20 7.56
C SER A 56 -7.55 -13.69 7.68
N ARG A 57 -8.58 -14.51 7.86
CA ARG A 57 -8.40 -15.96 7.76
C ARG A 57 -7.96 -16.33 6.33
N ASP A 58 -6.95 -17.15 6.21
CA ASP A 58 -6.60 -17.77 4.95
C ASP A 58 -7.55 -18.95 4.65
N PHE A 59 -8.05 -18.97 3.42
CA PHE A 59 -8.76 -20.14 2.90
C PHE A 59 -7.75 -21.19 2.42
N THR A 60 -8.09 -22.46 2.57
CA THR A 60 -7.34 -23.55 1.94
C THR A 60 -7.66 -23.63 0.44
N PHE A 61 -6.80 -24.24 -0.37
CA PHE A 61 -7.07 -24.47 -1.79
C PHE A 61 -8.35 -25.29 -2.03
N ALA A 62 -8.66 -26.26 -1.15
CA ALA A 62 -9.91 -27.01 -1.23
C ALA A 62 -11.15 -26.14 -0.95
N GLU A 63 -11.08 -25.21 0.01
CA GLU A 63 -12.17 -24.25 0.24
C GLU A 63 -12.33 -23.33 -0.97
N ILE A 64 -11.24 -22.85 -1.56
CA ILE A 64 -11.26 -22.00 -2.76
C ILE A 64 -11.88 -22.76 -3.96
N ASP A 65 -11.51 -24.03 -4.18
CA ASP A 65 -12.13 -24.90 -5.20
C ASP A 65 -13.64 -25.00 -5.03
N SER A 66 -14.10 -25.21 -3.79
CA SER A 66 -15.52 -25.24 -3.48
C SER A 66 -16.22 -23.90 -3.73
N MET A 67 -15.56 -22.78 -3.38
CA MET A 67 -16.09 -21.43 -3.62
C MET A 67 -16.19 -21.11 -5.12
N ILE A 68 -15.17 -21.47 -5.92
CA ILE A 68 -15.21 -21.31 -7.38
C ILE A 68 -16.43 -22.05 -7.95
N ARG A 69 -16.59 -23.34 -7.62
CA ARG A 69 -17.73 -24.12 -8.12
C ARG A 69 -19.10 -23.59 -7.65
N GLN A 70 -19.18 -23.06 -6.44
CA GLN A 70 -20.42 -22.48 -5.93
C GLN A 70 -20.74 -21.16 -6.63
N ALA A 71 -19.76 -20.28 -6.81
CA ALA A 71 -19.91 -19.02 -7.52
C ALA A 71 -20.31 -19.26 -8.99
N HIS A 72 -19.57 -20.11 -9.71
CA HIS A 72 -19.84 -20.41 -11.12
C HIS A 72 -21.23 -21.02 -11.36
N ARG A 73 -21.76 -21.83 -10.43
CA ARG A 73 -23.14 -22.34 -10.52
C ARG A 73 -24.21 -21.25 -10.49
N GLN A 74 -23.87 -20.08 -9.94
CA GLN A 74 -24.74 -18.91 -9.87
C GLN A 74 -24.37 -17.82 -10.90
N GLY A 75 -23.45 -18.12 -11.82
CA GLY A 75 -22.95 -17.16 -12.81
C GLY A 75 -22.04 -16.06 -12.23
N VAL A 76 -21.57 -16.23 -10.99
CA VAL A 76 -20.71 -15.27 -10.28
C VAL A 76 -19.24 -15.63 -10.45
N LYS A 77 -18.38 -14.65 -10.72
CA LYS A 77 -16.93 -14.84 -10.85
C LYS A 77 -16.22 -14.88 -9.50
N LEU A 78 -15.08 -15.57 -9.42
CA LEU A 78 -14.24 -15.60 -8.21
C LEU A 78 -12.81 -15.14 -8.53
N TYR A 79 -12.39 -14.01 -7.94
CA TYR A 79 -11.03 -13.48 -8.08
C TYR A 79 -10.19 -13.76 -6.84
N ILE A 80 -8.91 -14.05 -7.05
CA ILE A 80 -7.97 -14.36 -5.97
C ILE A 80 -7.00 -13.19 -5.78
N ALA A 81 -7.04 -12.55 -4.63
CA ALA A 81 -6.11 -11.49 -4.28
C ALA A 81 -4.77 -12.08 -3.79
N MET A 82 -3.81 -12.25 -4.70
CA MET A 82 -2.42 -12.61 -4.44
C MET A 82 -1.53 -11.35 -4.49
N ASN A 83 -1.96 -10.32 -3.76
CA ASN A 83 -1.46 -8.95 -3.86
C ASN A 83 -0.54 -8.52 -2.70
N SER A 84 0.22 -9.43 -2.13
CA SER A 84 1.32 -9.18 -1.21
C SER A 84 2.64 -9.13 -1.98
N LEU A 85 3.59 -8.30 -1.54
CA LEU A 85 4.98 -8.45 -1.99
C LEU A 85 5.54 -9.77 -1.47
N VAL A 86 6.33 -10.43 -2.28
CA VAL A 86 6.92 -11.75 -2.00
C VAL A 86 8.39 -11.58 -1.59
N LYS A 87 8.79 -12.15 -0.44
CA LYS A 87 10.20 -12.23 -0.03
C LYS A 87 10.89 -13.33 -0.81
N GLU A 88 12.21 -13.28 -0.86
CA GLU A 88 13.01 -14.32 -1.53
C GLU A 88 12.75 -15.73 -1.01
N SER A 89 12.64 -15.87 0.30
CA SER A 89 12.36 -17.18 0.95
C SER A 89 10.95 -17.71 0.65
N GLU A 90 10.04 -16.86 0.19
CA GLU A 90 8.64 -17.21 -0.08
C GLU A 90 8.41 -17.61 -1.55
N ILE A 91 9.40 -17.44 -2.43
CA ILE A 91 9.27 -17.81 -3.86
C ILE A 91 8.79 -19.25 -4.06
N PRO A 92 9.32 -20.29 -3.37
CA PRO A 92 8.81 -21.65 -3.54
C PRO A 92 7.32 -21.79 -3.20
N GLY A 93 6.86 -21.20 -2.10
CA GLY A 93 5.45 -21.20 -1.73
C GLY A 93 4.57 -20.41 -2.70
N ALA A 94 5.09 -19.32 -3.27
CA ALA A 94 4.37 -18.56 -4.30
C ALA A 94 4.21 -19.38 -5.59
N LEU A 95 5.21 -20.15 -5.99
CA LEU A 95 5.14 -21.09 -7.13
C LEU A 95 4.16 -22.23 -6.86
N GLU A 96 4.14 -22.78 -5.63
CA GLU A 96 3.13 -23.76 -5.23
C GLU A 96 1.72 -23.20 -5.35
N ALA A 97 1.51 -21.95 -4.93
CA ALA A 97 0.22 -21.28 -5.05
C ALA A 97 -0.18 -21.06 -6.52
N LEU A 98 0.73 -20.55 -7.37
CA LEU A 98 0.46 -20.38 -8.82
C LEU A 98 0.12 -21.71 -9.48
N SER A 99 0.86 -22.78 -9.18
CA SER A 99 0.59 -24.13 -9.71
C SER A 99 -0.76 -24.68 -9.27
N CYS A 100 -1.18 -24.42 -8.03
CA CYS A 100 -2.52 -24.77 -7.58
C CYS A 100 -3.60 -23.94 -8.28
N PHE A 101 -3.40 -22.63 -8.48
CA PHE A 101 -4.37 -21.78 -9.16
C PHE A 101 -4.48 -22.10 -10.65
N GLU A 102 -3.41 -22.52 -11.32
CA GLU A 102 -3.47 -23.04 -12.70
C GLU A 102 -4.43 -24.22 -12.83
N GLN A 103 -4.48 -25.09 -11.82
CA GLN A 103 -5.40 -26.24 -11.77
C GLN A 103 -6.83 -25.86 -11.34
N LEU A 104 -6.96 -24.87 -10.44
CA LEU A 104 -8.24 -24.40 -9.91
C LEU A 104 -8.99 -23.51 -10.88
N ARG A 105 -8.26 -22.79 -11.75
CA ARG A 105 -8.81 -21.87 -12.77
C ARG A 105 -9.77 -20.84 -12.18
N PRO A 106 -9.33 -20.00 -11.21
CA PRO A 106 -10.12 -18.84 -10.83
C PRO A 106 -10.26 -17.88 -12.02
N ASP A 107 -11.25 -17.00 -11.98
CA ASP A 107 -11.49 -16.06 -13.08
C ASP A 107 -10.40 -15.01 -13.21
N ALA A 108 -9.67 -14.66 -12.15
CA ALA A 108 -8.40 -13.91 -12.23
C ALA A 108 -7.59 -13.94 -10.93
N LEU A 109 -6.28 -13.62 -11.04
CA LEU A 109 -5.40 -13.30 -9.93
C LEU A 109 -5.16 -11.80 -9.88
N ILE A 110 -5.41 -11.18 -8.71
CA ILE A 110 -5.11 -9.76 -8.48
C ILE A 110 -3.70 -9.69 -7.86
N ILE A 111 -2.72 -9.15 -8.59
CA ILE A 111 -1.32 -9.14 -8.19
C ILE A 111 -0.72 -7.72 -8.16
N GLN A 112 0.37 -7.53 -7.39
CA GLN A 112 1.18 -6.31 -7.39
C GLN A 112 2.67 -6.57 -7.57
N ASP A 113 3.17 -7.74 -7.16
CA ASP A 113 4.59 -8.07 -7.18
C ASP A 113 5.08 -8.32 -8.61
N LEU A 114 6.09 -7.57 -9.06
CA LEU A 114 6.65 -7.72 -10.41
C LEU A 114 7.34 -9.08 -10.61
N GLY A 115 7.76 -9.74 -9.53
CA GLY A 115 8.26 -11.12 -9.59
C GLY A 115 7.15 -12.11 -9.85
N LEU A 116 5.99 -11.95 -9.18
CA LEU A 116 4.79 -12.76 -9.49
C LEU A 116 4.33 -12.55 -10.92
N LEU A 117 4.33 -11.31 -11.42
CA LEU A 117 4.02 -11.01 -12.81
C LEU A 117 4.96 -11.76 -13.75
N TYR A 118 6.28 -11.67 -13.51
CA TYR A 118 7.28 -12.37 -14.31
C TYR A 118 7.06 -13.89 -14.29
N LEU A 119 6.84 -14.48 -13.11
CA LEU A 119 6.59 -15.91 -12.95
C LEU A 119 5.30 -16.34 -13.65
N ALA A 120 4.20 -15.61 -13.44
CA ALA A 120 2.92 -15.93 -14.04
C ALA A 120 2.98 -15.87 -15.56
N ARG A 121 3.50 -14.79 -16.14
CA ARG A 121 3.57 -14.64 -17.60
C ARG A 121 4.54 -15.61 -18.28
N THR A 122 5.59 -16.04 -17.57
CA THR A 122 6.59 -16.95 -18.17
C THR A 122 6.19 -18.41 -18.09
N TRP A 123 5.56 -18.84 -16.98
CA TRP A 123 5.31 -20.28 -16.72
C TRP A 123 3.85 -20.65 -16.49
N PHE A 124 2.97 -19.66 -16.27
CA PHE A 124 1.53 -19.86 -16.05
C PHE A 124 0.72 -18.88 -16.93
N PRO A 125 0.96 -18.85 -18.28
CA PRO A 125 0.44 -17.81 -19.16
C PRO A 125 -1.09 -17.77 -19.22
N ASP A 126 -1.76 -18.89 -18.98
CA ASP A 126 -3.22 -19.02 -19.04
C ASP A 126 -3.94 -18.46 -17.81
N LEU A 127 -3.20 -18.03 -16.77
CA LEU A 127 -3.81 -17.40 -15.61
C LEU A 127 -4.16 -15.94 -15.94
N PRO A 128 -5.47 -15.55 -15.89
CA PRO A 128 -5.88 -14.17 -16.06
C PRO A 128 -5.32 -13.29 -14.91
N LEU A 129 -4.80 -12.12 -15.23
CA LEU A 129 -4.19 -11.23 -14.24
C LEU A 129 -4.88 -9.87 -14.20
N HIS A 130 -5.23 -9.41 -12.99
CA HIS A 130 -5.67 -8.06 -12.71
C HIS A 130 -4.58 -7.30 -11.94
N GLY A 131 -4.30 -6.06 -12.38
CA GLY A 131 -3.34 -5.19 -11.70
C GLY A 131 -3.92 -4.62 -10.41
N SER A 132 -3.30 -4.91 -9.25
CA SER A 132 -3.76 -4.42 -7.97
C SER A 132 -3.66 -2.89 -7.85
N THR A 133 -4.54 -2.25 -7.09
CA THR A 133 -4.42 -0.83 -6.70
C THR A 133 -3.08 -0.51 -6.00
N LEU A 134 -2.42 -1.52 -5.41
CA LEU A 134 -1.09 -1.38 -4.82
C LEU A 134 0.03 -1.18 -5.86
N MET A 135 -0.29 -1.29 -7.15
CA MET A 135 0.60 -0.88 -8.24
C MET A 135 0.50 0.62 -8.55
N SER A 136 -0.32 1.39 -7.82
CA SER A 136 -0.45 2.85 -7.95
C SER A 136 -0.77 3.32 -9.37
N ILE A 137 -1.77 2.72 -10.02
CA ILE A 137 -2.19 3.05 -11.39
C ILE A 137 -2.98 4.36 -11.38
N HIS A 138 -2.35 5.46 -11.77
CA HIS A 138 -2.87 6.81 -11.53
C HIS A 138 -2.91 7.71 -12.78
N ASN A 139 -2.65 7.17 -13.97
CA ASN A 139 -2.70 7.89 -15.24
C ASN A 139 -2.85 6.92 -16.42
N SER A 140 -3.10 7.46 -17.61
CA SER A 140 -3.28 6.71 -18.85
C SER A 140 -2.04 5.89 -19.23
N LEU A 141 -0.84 6.45 -19.02
CA LEU A 141 0.42 5.73 -19.27
C LEU A 141 0.51 4.48 -18.40
N ALA A 142 0.12 4.56 -17.11
CA ALA A 142 0.17 3.40 -16.22
C ALA A 142 -0.84 2.32 -16.64
N ALA A 143 -2.06 2.69 -16.98
CA ALA A 143 -3.06 1.74 -17.47
C ALA A 143 -2.58 1.05 -18.75
N GLN A 144 -2.11 1.81 -19.73
CA GLN A 144 -1.61 1.28 -21.02
C GLN A 144 -0.42 0.33 -20.82
N GLU A 145 0.57 0.72 -20.01
CA GLU A 145 1.75 -0.13 -19.83
C GLU A 145 1.45 -1.42 -19.07
N LEU A 146 0.53 -1.40 -18.10
CA LEU A 146 0.12 -2.62 -17.43
C LEU A 146 -0.67 -3.55 -18.36
N THR A 147 -1.54 -3.00 -19.22
CA THR A 147 -2.20 -3.80 -20.27
C THR A 147 -1.16 -4.42 -21.22
N ASN A 148 -0.13 -3.66 -21.61
CA ASN A 148 0.97 -4.19 -22.42
C ASN A 148 1.78 -5.29 -21.72
N LEU A 149 1.84 -5.28 -20.39
CA LEU A 149 2.46 -6.33 -19.57
C LEU A 149 1.55 -7.56 -19.39
N GLY A 150 0.36 -7.53 -19.98
CA GLY A 150 -0.57 -8.65 -20.01
C GLY A 150 -1.61 -8.64 -18.88
N PHE A 151 -1.83 -7.54 -18.20
CA PHE A 151 -2.99 -7.42 -17.31
C PHE A 151 -4.25 -7.22 -18.15
N GLU A 152 -5.29 -8.01 -17.87
CA GLU A 152 -6.59 -7.90 -18.54
C GLU A 152 -7.41 -6.75 -17.97
N ARG A 153 -7.28 -6.49 -16.66
CA ARG A 153 -7.97 -5.42 -15.93
C ARG A 153 -7.00 -4.72 -15.00
N VAL A 154 -7.18 -3.42 -14.80
CA VAL A 154 -6.35 -2.60 -13.91
C VAL A 154 -7.20 -1.91 -12.84
N VAL A 155 -6.79 -2.07 -11.57
CA VAL A 155 -7.44 -1.39 -10.45
C VAL A 155 -6.82 -0.02 -10.27
N LEU A 156 -7.56 1.03 -10.59
CA LEU A 156 -7.06 2.40 -10.51
C LEU A 156 -6.78 2.84 -9.08
N ALA A 157 -5.91 3.83 -8.94
CA ALA A 157 -5.68 4.52 -7.68
C ALA A 157 -6.97 5.22 -7.20
N ARG A 158 -7.16 5.28 -5.87
CA ARG A 158 -8.37 5.86 -5.26
C ARG A 158 -8.38 7.38 -5.26
N GLU A 159 -7.28 7.97 -5.67
CA GLU A 159 -7.02 9.40 -5.71
C GLU A 159 -7.46 10.06 -7.03
N LEU A 160 -8.12 9.33 -7.92
CA LEU A 160 -8.57 9.82 -9.23
C LEU A 160 -9.99 10.38 -9.17
N THR A 161 -10.24 11.42 -9.98
CA THR A 161 -11.58 11.91 -10.27
C THR A 161 -12.26 11.05 -11.34
N VAL A 162 -13.60 11.12 -11.44
CA VAL A 162 -14.36 10.44 -12.51
C VAL A 162 -13.90 10.92 -13.90
N GLU A 163 -13.58 12.19 -14.04
CA GLU A 163 -13.06 12.75 -15.30
C GLU A 163 -11.70 12.14 -15.69
N GLU A 164 -10.78 11.99 -14.73
CA GLU A 164 -9.50 11.30 -14.96
C GLU A 164 -9.70 9.83 -15.32
N MET A 165 -10.63 9.13 -14.66
CA MET A 165 -11.00 7.74 -14.99
C MET A 165 -11.52 7.62 -16.42
N ALA A 166 -12.44 8.52 -16.83
CA ALA A 166 -12.97 8.60 -18.18
C ALA A 166 -11.87 8.86 -19.21
N HIS A 167 -10.94 9.76 -18.89
CA HIS A 167 -9.79 10.02 -19.77
C HIS A 167 -8.90 8.78 -19.95
N ILE A 168 -8.59 8.08 -18.86
CA ILE A 168 -7.80 6.84 -18.89
C ILE A 168 -8.49 5.80 -19.79
N HIS A 169 -9.78 5.55 -19.57
CA HIS A 169 -10.53 4.59 -20.37
C HIS A 169 -10.51 4.96 -21.87
N ARG A 170 -10.90 6.19 -22.21
CA ARG A 170 -10.94 6.66 -23.61
C ARG A 170 -9.57 6.61 -24.29
N SER A 171 -8.50 6.92 -23.55
CA SER A 171 -7.14 6.99 -24.13
C SER A 171 -6.49 5.63 -24.34
N THR A 172 -6.92 4.61 -23.59
CA THR A 172 -6.21 3.31 -23.54
C THR A 172 -7.07 2.12 -23.95
N GLY A 173 -8.40 2.24 -23.86
CA GLY A 173 -9.32 1.12 -23.98
C GLY A 173 -9.17 0.07 -22.88
N ALA A 174 -8.39 0.35 -21.82
CA ALA A 174 -8.17 -0.58 -20.73
C ALA A 174 -9.47 -0.87 -19.97
N GLU A 175 -9.66 -2.12 -19.54
CA GLU A 175 -10.70 -2.49 -18.61
C GLU A 175 -10.32 -1.99 -17.21
N ILE A 176 -11.10 -1.02 -16.68
CA ILE A 176 -10.78 -0.35 -15.43
C ILE A 176 -11.72 -0.75 -14.29
N GLU A 177 -11.11 -1.06 -13.14
CA GLU A 177 -11.78 -1.36 -11.88
C GLU A 177 -11.51 -0.24 -10.88
N VAL A 178 -12.55 0.22 -10.18
CA VAL A 178 -12.44 1.28 -9.19
C VAL A 178 -13.03 0.88 -7.84
N PHE A 179 -12.43 1.33 -6.74
CA PHE A 179 -13.07 1.20 -5.44
C PHE A 179 -14.24 2.17 -5.33
N ILE A 180 -15.41 1.64 -4.92
CA ILE A 180 -16.65 2.39 -4.80
C ILE A 180 -17.09 2.60 -3.36
N HIS A 181 -16.63 1.75 -2.42
CA HIS A 181 -17.11 1.76 -1.05
C HIS A 181 -16.04 1.29 -0.05
N GLY A 182 -16.05 1.89 1.15
CA GLY A 182 -15.28 1.44 2.31
C GLY A 182 -14.07 2.30 2.66
N ALA A 183 -13.13 1.74 3.39
CA ALA A 183 -12.03 2.49 3.99
C ALA A 183 -11.06 3.08 2.96
N MET A 184 -10.76 4.38 3.08
CA MET A 184 -9.76 5.08 2.29
C MET A 184 -8.38 5.07 2.96
N CYS A 185 -7.32 4.96 2.16
CA CYS A 185 -5.95 5.24 2.58
C CYS A 185 -5.65 6.72 2.41
N PHE A 186 -4.78 7.26 3.27
CA PHE A 186 -4.29 8.64 3.14
C PHE A 186 -3.22 8.76 2.04
N SER A 187 -2.30 7.82 1.99
CA SER A 187 -1.23 7.75 0.98
C SER A 187 -1.69 6.97 -0.24
N TYR A 188 -1.15 7.29 -1.41
CA TYR A 188 -1.27 6.41 -2.57
C TYR A 188 -1.00 4.96 -2.17
N SER A 189 -1.90 4.07 -2.55
CA SER A 189 -1.75 2.64 -2.31
C SER A 189 -0.53 2.13 -3.08
N GLY A 190 0.40 1.47 -2.37
CA GLY A 190 1.68 1.05 -2.96
C GLY A 190 2.88 1.94 -2.58
N LEU A 191 2.66 3.18 -2.13
CA LEU A 191 3.73 4.13 -1.79
C LEU A 191 3.83 4.46 -0.30
N CYS A 192 3.02 3.84 0.56
CA CYS A 192 3.06 4.08 2.01
C CYS A 192 4.13 3.23 2.70
N MET A 193 5.16 3.88 3.24
CA MET A 193 6.24 3.22 3.99
C MET A 193 6.19 3.47 5.50
N PHE A 194 5.19 4.19 6.00
CA PHE A 194 5.15 4.59 7.41
C PHE A 194 5.07 3.38 8.35
N SER A 195 4.19 2.44 8.01
CA SER A 195 3.95 1.25 8.84
C SER A 195 5.18 0.34 8.94
N SER A 196 5.95 0.21 7.86
CA SER A 196 7.16 -0.62 7.83
C SER A 196 8.35 0.07 8.50
N LEU A 197 8.68 1.29 8.10
CA LEU A 197 9.89 1.97 8.59
C LEU A 197 9.82 2.37 10.08
N HIS A 198 8.62 2.63 10.62
CA HIS A 198 8.39 3.00 12.02
C HIS A 198 7.67 1.92 12.86
N GLY A 199 7.33 0.79 12.30
CA GLY A 199 6.59 -0.27 13.02
C GLY A 199 7.00 -1.69 12.67
N GLY A 200 7.91 -1.87 11.73
CA GLY A 200 8.36 -3.19 11.28
C GLY A 200 7.27 -4.04 10.59
N LYS A 201 6.13 -3.41 10.22
CA LYS A 201 4.95 -4.09 9.66
C LYS A 201 4.59 -3.49 8.31
N SER A 202 4.86 -4.22 7.23
CA SER A 202 4.66 -3.73 5.88
C SER A 202 3.18 -3.61 5.50
N SER A 203 2.79 -2.44 5.00
CA SER A 203 1.47 -2.24 4.41
C SER A 203 1.33 -2.99 3.08
N LEU A 204 2.42 -3.17 2.34
CA LEU A 204 2.45 -3.89 1.07
C LEU A 204 2.43 -5.42 1.26
N ARG A 205 2.59 -5.88 2.50
CA ARG A 205 2.50 -7.27 2.91
C ARG A 205 1.31 -7.56 3.83
N GLY A 206 0.32 -6.65 3.84
CA GLY A 206 -0.92 -6.83 4.58
C GLY A 206 -0.87 -6.58 6.09
N GLN A 207 0.24 -6.07 6.61
CA GLN A 207 0.48 -5.88 8.05
C GLN A 207 0.32 -4.42 8.51
N CYS A 208 -0.40 -3.59 7.75
CA CYS A 208 -0.55 -2.17 8.04
C CYS A 208 -1.10 -1.92 9.46
N VAL A 209 -0.37 -1.14 10.28
CA VAL A 209 -0.79 -0.72 11.62
C VAL A 209 -1.60 0.60 11.62
N GLN A 210 -2.03 1.05 10.44
CA GLN A 210 -2.86 2.24 10.22
C GLN A 210 -2.28 3.51 10.88
N PRO A 211 -1.04 3.91 10.60
CA PRO A 211 -0.46 5.13 11.18
C PRO A 211 -1.26 6.37 10.82
N CYS A 212 -1.91 6.43 9.65
CA CYS A 212 -2.80 7.51 9.26
C CYS A 212 -4.05 7.68 10.15
N ARG A 213 -4.34 6.71 11.02
CA ARG A 213 -5.48 6.73 11.95
C ARG A 213 -5.07 7.03 13.40
N ARG A 214 -3.81 7.44 13.61
CA ARG A 214 -3.29 7.81 14.93
C ARG A 214 -3.51 9.28 15.20
N HIS A 215 -3.48 9.62 16.48
CA HIS A 215 -3.53 10.97 16.97
C HIS A 215 -2.15 11.60 16.87
N TYR A 216 -2.06 12.80 16.32
CA TYR A 216 -0.81 13.56 16.17
C TYR A 216 -0.96 14.93 16.81
N THR A 217 0.15 15.50 17.26
CA THR A 217 0.18 16.81 17.92
C THR A 217 1.21 17.70 17.21
N TRP A 218 0.78 18.91 16.79
CA TRP A 218 1.70 19.90 16.25
C TRP A 218 2.61 20.44 17.34
N LEU A 219 3.87 20.69 17.01
CA LEU A 219 4.81 21.37 17.88
C LEU A 219 4.85 22.86 17.51
N GLN A 220 4.59 23.76 18.47
CA GLN A 220 4.78 25.19 18.24
C GLN A 220 6.25 25.51 17.97
N SER A 221 6.52 26.31 16.97
CA SER A 221 7.85 26.87 16.70
C SER A 221 8.23 27.85 17.82
N GLY A 222 8.95 27.38 18.84
CA GLY A 222 9.57 28.24 19.84
C GLY A 222 10.77 28.95 19.23
N LYS A 223 11.02 30.24 19.56
CA LYS A 223 12.27 30.94 19.24
C LYS A 223 13.46 30.10 19.72
N PRO A 224 14.57 30.02 18.95
CA PRO A 224 15.75 29.27 19.39
C PRO A 224 16.24 29.80 20.74
N GLY A 225 16.23 29.00 21.79
CA GLY A 225 16.78 29.33 23.10
C GLY A 225 15.87 29.22 24.32
N ARG A 226 14.54 29.06 24.18
CA ARG A 226 13.66 28.90 25.33
C ARG A 226 12.60 27.81 25.10
N SER A 227 12.71 26.75 25.89
CA SER A 227 11.77 25.66 26.13
C SER A 227 11.43 24.75 24.95
N ARG A 228 11.38 23.46 25.24
CA ARG A 228 10.71 22.42 24.43
C ARG A 228 9.37 22.95 23.93
N GLY A 229 9.17 22.97 22.60
CA GLY A 229 8.00 23.56 21.95
C GLY A 229 6.70 23.15 22.63
N LYS A 230 5.87 24.15 22.96
CA LYS A 230 4.55 23.90 23.51
C LYS A 230 3.72 23.11 22.49
N LYS A 231 3.08 22.05 22.92
CA LYS A 231 2.13 21.30 22.09
C LYS A 231 0.93 22.19 21.78
N SER A 232 0.62 22.38 20.49
CA SER A 232 -0.56 23.14 20.06
C SER A 232 -1.39 22.25 19.16
N GLY A 233 -2.68 22.14 19.45
CA GLY A 233 -3.62 21.39 18.64
C GLY A 233 -3.25 19.90 18.46
N SER A 234 -4.20 19.05 18.69
CA SER A 234 -4.01 17.60 18.66
C SER A 234 -5.19 17.00 17.94
N SER A 235 -4.93 16.22 16.88
CA SER A 235 -5.99 15.70 16.02
C SER A 235 -5.59 14.45 15.22
N TYR A 236 -6.54 13.84 14.56
CA TYR A 236 -6.32 12.70 13.64
C TYR A 236 -6.03 13.22 12.23
N LEU A 237 -4.92 13.92 12.06
CA LEU A 237 -4.55 14.70 10.88
C LEU A 237 -4.77 13.99 9.53
N PHE A 238 -4.60 12.66 9.49
CA PHE A 238 -4.60 11.87 8.26
C PHE A 238 -5.76 10.87 8.19
N SER A 239 -6.80 11.05 9.05
CA SER A 239 -7.89 10.09 9.15
C SER A 239 -8.94 10.33 8.06
N MET A 240 -8.76 9.67 6.91
CA MET A 240 -9.71 9.72 5.79
C MET A 240 -11.09 9.20 6.19
N ASN A 241 -12.12 9.83 5.67
CA ASN A 241 -13.50 9.34 5.69
C ASN A 241 -13.64 8.07 4.84
N ASP A 242 -14.71 7.32 5.04
CA ASP A 242 -14.95 6.12 4.24
C ASP A 242 -15.54 6.54 2.88
N LEU A 243 -15.07 5.90 1.80
CA LEU A 243 -15.59 6.10 0.46
C LEU A 243 -17.03 5.59 0.36
N CYS A 244 -17.88 6.36 -0.28
CA CYS A 244 -19.23 5.98 -0.66
C CYS A 244 -19.59 6.64 -1.99
N GLY A 245 -19.60 5.87 -3.05
CA GLY A 245 -19.84 6.33 -4.41
C GLY A 245 -21.21 5.93 -4.96
N VAL A 246 -22.20 5.63 -4.10
CA VAL A 246 -23.53 5.20 -4.56
C VAL A 246 -24.24 6.26 -5.38
N ASP A 247 -24.01 7.55 -5.08
CA ASP A 247 -24.62 8.68 -5.77
C ASP A 247 -23.91 9.04 -7.10
N VAL A 248 -22.73 8.46 -7.35
CA VAL A 248 -21.93 8.77 -8.55
C VAL A 248 -21.90 7.62 -9.57
N LEU A 249 -22.73 6.60 -9.38
CA LEU A 249 -22.80 5.44 -10.28
C LEU A 249 -23.06 5.81 -11.75
N PRO A 250 -24.02 6.72 -12.09
CA PRO A 250 -24.22 7.14 -13.46
C PRO A 250 -22.96 7.74 -14.10
N ALA A 251 -22.27 8.62 -13.37
CA ALA A 251 -21.05 9.24 -13.87
C ALA A 251 -19.91 8.22 -14.07
N LEU A 252 -19.81 7.18 -13.23
CA LEU A 252 -18.84 6.09 -13.39
C LEU A 252 -19.15 5.22 -14.61
N ARG A 253 -20.45 4.95 -14.88
CA ARG A 253 -20.90 4.26 -16.10
C ARG A 253 -20.49 5.04 -17.35
N ASP A 254 -20.76 6.32 -17.35
CA ASP A 254 -20.43 7.20 -18.48
C ASP A 254 -18.92 7.38 -18.66
N ALA A 255 -18.15 7.24 -17.59
CA ALA A 255 -16.70 7.22 -17.62
C ALA A 255 -16.10 5.90 -18.16
N GLY A 256 -16.92 4.88 -18.44
CA GLY A 256 -16.48 3.59 -18.95
C GLY A 256 -15.85 2.67 -17.89
N VAL A 257 -16.20 2.87 -16.61
CA VAL A 257 -15.78 1.97 -15.53
C VAL A 257 -16.43 0.60 -15.71
N SER A 258 -15.61 -0.45 -15.77
CA SER A 258 -16.08 -1.82 -16.00
C SER A 258 -16.44 -2.56 -14.71
N CYS A 259 -15.78 -2.21 -13.58
CA CYS A 259 -15.97 -2.94 -12.33
C CYS A 259 -15.91 -2.02 -11.11
N LEU A 260 -16.87 -2.22 -10.21
CA LEU A 260 -17.08 -1.48 -8.96
C LEU A 260 -16.69 -2.36 -7.77
N LYS A 261 -15.57 -2.04 -7.13
CA LYS A 261 -15.01 -2.85 -6.04
C LYS A 261 -15.40 -2.31 -4.66
N ILE A 262 -15.98 -3.16 -3.83
CA ILE A 262 -16.25 -2.88 -2.42
C ILE A 262 -15.03 -3.28 -1.59
N GLU A 263 -14.50 -2.37 -0.74
CA GLU A 263 -13.47 -2.72 0.25
C GLU A 263 -14.11 -3.31 1.49
N GLY A 264 -13.60 -4.46 1.98
CA GLY A 264 -14.20 -5.02 3.18
C GLY A 264 -13.84 -6.45 3.56
N ARG A 265 -12.74 -7.08 3.10
CA ARG A 265 -12.39 -8.47 3.47
C ARG A 265 -12.27 -8.73 4.98
N MET A 266 -11.98 -7.69 5.77
CA MET A 266 -11.94 -7.78 7.23
C MET A 266 -13.29 -7.48 7.91
N LYS A 267 -14.34 -7.30 7.13
CA LYS A 267 -15.67 -6.93 7.63
C LYS A 267 -16.55 -8.16 7.86
N SER A 268 -17.67 -7.96 8.58
CA SER A 268 -18.66 -9.01 8.86
C SER A 268 -19.49 -9.34 7.62
N ALA A 269 -20.13 -10.52 7.62
CA ALA A 269 -21.10 -10.92 6.59
C ALA A 269 -22.25 -9.90 6.46
N GLN A 270 -22.72 -9.32 7.59
CA GLN A 270 -23.76 -8.29 7.59
C GLN A 270 -23.33 -7.01 6.86
N TYR A 271 -22.06 -6.59 7.02
CA TYR A 271 -21.52 -5.47 6.26
C TYR A 271 -21.54 -5.77 4.76
N VAL A 272 -21.13 -6.99 4.37
CA VAL A 272 -21.10 -7.39 2.96
C VAL A 272 -22.52 -7.44 2.41
N ALA A 273 -23.46 -8.07 3.12
CA ALA A 273 -24.86 -8.12 2.71
C ALA A 273 -25.44 -6.70 2.50
N ASN A 274 -25.38 -5.84 3.53
CA ASN A 274 -25.96 -4.50 3.44
C ASN A 274 -25.32 -3.67 2.31
N THR A 275 -24.00 -3.81 2.13
CA THR A 275 -23.30 -3.01 1.12
C THR A 275 -23.61 -3.53 -0.29
N VAL A 276 -23.55 -4.84 -0.52
CA VAL A 276 -23.84 -5.42 -1.83
C VAL A 276 -25.30 -5.13 -2.22
N ALA A 277 -26.27 -5.37 -1.31
CA ALA A 277 -27.67 -5.07 -1.55
C ALA A 277 -27.91 -3.58 -1.91
N ALA A 278 -27.25 -2.65 -1.20
CA ALA A 278 -27.38 -1.24 -1.47
C ALA A 278 -26.87 -0.85 -2.87
N TYR A 279 -25.71 -1.36 -3.27
CA TYR A 279 -25.15 -1.08 -4.61
C TYR A 279 -25.90 -1.82 -5.70
N ARG A 280 -26.34 -3.08 -5.45
CA ARG A 280 -27.12 -3.84 -6.43
C ARG A 280 -28.43 -3.14 -6.78
N MET A 281 -29.21 -2.75 -5.75
CA MET A 281 -30.48 -2.03 -6.02
C MET A 281 -30.26 -0.66 -6.69
N ALA A 282 -29.16 0.05 -6.38
CA ALA A 282 -28.84 1.31 -7.03
C ALA A 282 -28.45 1.09 -8.51
N LEU A 283 -27.65 0.05 -8.81
CA LEU A 283 -27.27 -0.31 -10.18
C LEU A 283 -28.49 -0.71 -11.01
N ASP A 284 -29.36 -1.55 -10.45
CA ASP A 284 -30.56 -2.04 -11.15
C ASP A 284 -31.59 -0.94 -11.44
N SER A 285 -31.53 0.16 -10.69
CA SER A 285 -32.45 1.30 -10.88
C SER A 285 -31.91 2.44 -11.76
N MET A 286 -30.71 2.29 -12.33
CA MET A 286 -30.06 3.38 -13.07
C MET A 286 -30.80 3.83 -14.34
N ASP A 287 -31.64 2.97 -14.90
CA ASP A 287 -32.43 3.25 -16.10
C ASP A 287 -33.92 3.51 -15.78
N GLU A 288 -34.29 3.59 -14.50
CA GLU A 288 -35.63 3.94 -14.02
C GLU A 288 -35.85 5.47 -14.01
N SER A 289 -37.10 5.91 -13.73
CA SER A 289 -37.42 7.34 -13.57
C SER A 289 -36.70 7.98 -12.37
N ASP A 290 -36.42 9.27 -12.43
CA ASP A 290 -35.72 10.03 -11.36
C ASP A 290 -36.38 9.83 -9.98
N GLU A 291 -37.73 9.84 -9.93
CA GLU A 291 -38.45 9.58 -8.67
C GLU A 291 -38.20 8.19 -8.10
N GLN A 292 -38.12 7.19 -8.98
CA GLN A 292 -37.86 5.81 -8.60
C GLN A 292 -36.41 5.66 -8.14
N GLN A 293 -35.45 6.25 -8.86
CA GLN A 293 -34.05 6.30 -8.47
C GLN A 293 -33.87 6.95 -7.10
N ASP A 294 -34.45 8.11 -6.85
CA ASP A 294 -34.40 8.80 -5.56
C ASP A 294 -34.96 7.97 -4.41
N ARG A 295 -36.07 7.27 -4.66
CA ARG A 295 -36.66 6.37 -3.66
C ARG A 295 -35.73 5.22 -3.32
N ILE A 296 -35.07 4.64 -4.33
CA ILE A 296 -34.14 3.52 -4.15
C ILE A 296 -32.86 4.01 -3.49
N LEU A 297 -32.30 5.14 -3.90
CA LEU A 297 -31.11 5.73 -3.27
C LEU A 297 -31.32 6.01 -1.78
N ARG A 298 -32.49 6.52 -1.37
CA ARG A 298 -32.82 6.67 0.05
C ARG A 298 -32.77 5.34 0.82
N LYS A 299 -33.25 4.23 0.20
CA LYS A 299 -33.14 2.88 0.81
C LYS A 299 -31.68 2.40 0.86
N ALA A 300 -30.93 2.58 -0.22
CA ALA A 300 -29.53 2.23 -0.31
C ALA A 300 -28.71 2.95 0.78
N HIS A 301 -28.92 4.27 0.93
CA HIS A 301 -28.28 5.05 1.99
C HIS A 301 -28.54 4.52 3.39
N LYS A 302 -29.78 4.09 3.67
CA LYS A 302 -30.14 3.50 4.97
C LYS A 302 -29.36 2.21 5.26
N LEU A 303 -29.23 1.32 4.26
CA LEU A 303 -28.43 0.10 4.40
C LEU A 303 -26.95 0.42 4.62
N LEU A 304 -26.42 1.42 3.90
CA LEU A 304 -25.03 1.84 4.03
C LEU A 304 -24.75 2.53 5.38
N ASP A 305 -25.70 3.25 5.96
CA ASP A 305 -25.59 3.82 7.31
C ASP A 305 -25.48 2.75 8.38
N GLU A 306 -26.19 1.62 8.20
CA GLU A 306 -26.08 0.47 9.09
C GLU A 306 -24.74 -0.28 8.95
N ALA A 307 -24.13 -0.23 7.76
CA ALA A 307 -22.88 -0.92 7.47
C ALA A 307 -21.63 -0.13 7.90
N MET A 308 -21.70 1.21 7.93
CA MET A 308 -20.52 2.08 8.11
C MET A 308 -20.44 2.70 9.51
N ALA A 309 -19.20 2.90 9.94
CA ALA A 309 -18.86 3.43 11.26
C ALA A 309 -18.12 4.78 11.21
N ARG A 310 -17.91 5.35 10.02
CA ARG A 310 -17.24 6.65 9.80
C ARG A 310 -18.12 7.54 8.92
N LYS A 311 -17.84 8.85 8.94
CA LYS A 311 -18.43 9.78 7.97
C LYS A 311 -18.12 9.28 6.56
N ARG A 312 -19.10 9.35 5.68
CA ARG A 312 -18.97 9.01 4.25
C ARG A 312 -18.55 10.22 3.44
N SER A 313 -17.80 9.99 2.39
CA SER A 313 -17.48 10.99 1.38
C SER A 313 -17.34 10.30 0.01
N THR A 314 -17.46 11.05 -1.07
CA THR A 314 -17.16 10.58 -2.43
C THR A 314 -15.65 10.45 -2.68
N GLY A 315 -14.82 10.72 -1.68
CA GLY A 315 -13.37 10.74 -1.84
C GLY A 315 -12.95 11.78 -2.88
N TYR A 316 -12.12 11.35 -3.83
CA TYR A 316 -11.67 12.20 -4.94
C TYR A 316 -12.58 12.16 -6.17
N MET A 317 -13.62 11.32 -6.21
CA MET A 317 -14.40 11.09 -7.42
C MET A 317 -14.97 12.38 -8.03
N MET A 318 -15.43 13.30 -7.19
CA MET A 318 -16.07 14.54 -7.61
C MET A 318 -15.15 15.77 -7.59
N ALA A 319 -13.97 15.67 -6.97
CA ALA A 319 -13.03 16.78 -6.88
C ALA A 319 -11.60 16.28 -6.65
N ASP A 320 -10.64 16.91 -7.30
CA ASP A 320 -9.21 16.65 -7.12
C ASP A 320 -8.67 17.09 -5.74
N ARG A 321 -9.37 18.02 -5.07
CA ARG A 321 -9.08 18.51 -3.71
C ARG A 321 -10.34 18.45 -2.83
N PRO A 322 -10.72 17.24 -2.38
CA PRO A 322 -11.94 17.07 -1.61
C PRO A 322 -11.80 17.67 -0.20
N THR A 323 -12.63 18.65 0.14
CA THR A 323 -12.64 19.32 1.44
C THR A 323 -13.16 18.41 2.56
N GLU A 324 -14.03 17.47 2.23
CA GLU A 324 -14.63 16.51 3.18
C GLU A 324 -13.91 15.16 3.24
N ALA A 325 -12.67 15.06 2.74
CA ALA A 325 -11.95 13.78 2.70
C ALA A 325 -11.48 13.29 4.07
N ILE A 326 -11.24 14.21 5.02
CA ILE A 326 -10.77 13.88 6.38
C ILE A 326 -11.70 14.45 7.45
N THR A 327 -11.71 13.80 8.62
CA THR A 327 -12.37 14.30 9.84
C THR A 327 -11.36 14.26 10.98
N PRO A 328 -10.67 15.39 11.26
CA PRO A 328 -9.57 15.44 12.25
C PRO A 328 -10.00 15.11 13.67
N GLU A 329 -11.29 15.24 14.00
CA GLU A 329 -11.85 14.96 15.34
C GLU A 329 -12.09 13.47 15.56
N GLN A 330 -12.03 12.63 14.51
CA GLN A 330 -12.39 11.21 14.60
C GLN A 330 -11.23 10.29 14.21
N SER A 331 -10.94 9.35 15.12
CA SER A 331 -9.95 8.30 14.88
C SER A 331 -10.53 7.16 14.06
N GLY A 332 -10.59 7.07 12.87
CA GLY A 332 -10.95 5.83 12.17
C GLY A 332 -12.21 5.10 12.71
N ASN A 333 -12.29 3.78 12.59
CA ASN A 333 -13.46 2.97 12.94
C ASN A 333 -13.81 3.05 14.44
N SER A 334 -14.59 4.06 14.82
CA SER A 334 -15.10 4.24 16.18
C SER A 334 -16.35 3.43 16.44
N GLY A 335 -17.07 3.01 15.41
CA GLY A 335 -18.42 2.46 15.51
C GLY A 335 -19.50 3.55 15.39
N GLN A 336 -20.75 3.16 15.51
CA GLN A 336 -21.90 4.08 15.56
C GLN A 336 -21.87 4.81 16.92
N LEU A 337 -21.83 6.14 16.91
CA LEU A 337 -21.87 6.93 18.13
C LEU A 337 -23.19 6.70 18.87
N LEU A 338 -23.10 6.23 20.11
CA LEU A 338 -24.24 6.07 21.01
C LEU A 338 -24.45 7.27 21.91
N GLY A 339 -23.42 8.07 22.16
CA GLY A 339 -23.52 9.29 22.95
C GLY A 339 -22.23 9.64 23.69
N ARG A 340 -22.23 10.84 24.29
CA ARG A 340 -21.13 11.30 25.14
C ARG A 340 -21.31 10.82 26.56
N VAL A 341 -20.22 10.40 27.19
CA VAL A 341 -20.16 9.91 28.57
C VAL A 341 -19.35 10.91 29.37
N ARG A 342 -20.00 11.48 30.40
CA ARG A 342 -19.35 12.38 31.35
C ARG A 342 -19.36 11.72 32.72
N GLY A 343 -18.22 11.25 33.19
CA GLY A 343 -18.03 10.53 34.43
C GLY A 343 -18.43 9.06 34.36
N LEU A 344 -17.71 8.25 35.13
CA LEU A 344 -18.01 6.84 35.39
C LEU A 344 -18.31 6.67 36.89
N GLN A 345 -19.40 5.99 37.23
CA GLN A 345 -19.79 5.71 38.60
C GLN A 345 -19.36 4.29 38.96
N GLN A 346 -18.63 4.15 40.04
CA GLN A 346 -18.23 2.86 40.57
C GLN A 346 -19.22 2.44 41.68
N HIS A 347 -19.77 1.23 41.58
CA HIS A 347 -20.57 0.64 42.61
C HIS A 347 -20.16 -0.80 42.88
N ARG A 348 -20.31 -1.22 44.12
CA ARG A 348 -20.04 -2.58 44.54
C ARG A 348 -21.31 -3.40 44.37
N THR A 349 -21.22 -4.49 43.61
CA THR A 349 -22.36 -5.42 43.46
C THR A 349 -22.54 -6.29 44.72
N LYS A 350 -23.70 -6.92 44.86
CA LYS A 350 -23.99 -7.83 45.98
C LYS A 350 -22.97 -8.97 46.09
N ASP A 351 -22.35 -9.34 44.97
CA ASP A 351 -21.27 -10.36 44.88
C ASP A 351 -19.89 -9.81 45.25
N GLY A 352 -19.80 -8.61 45.86
CA GLY A 352 -18.53 -7.99 46.25
C GLY A 352 -17.66 -7.43 45.15
N LYS A 353 -18.05 -7.54 43.86
CA LYS A 353 -17.28 -7.08 42.70
C LYS A 353 -17.55 -5.61 42.41
N ASN A 354 -16.48 -4.86 42.13
CA ASN A 354 -16.59 -3.49 41.65
C ASN A 354 -17.05 -3.48 40.20
N ARG A 355 -18.15 -2.78 39.91
CA ARG A 355 -18.61 -2.52 38.54
C ARG A 355 -18.65 -1.03 38.29
N LEU A 356 -18.34 -0.65 37.04
CA LEU A 356 -18.49 0.72 36.56
C LEU A 356 -19.81 0.83 35.81
N SER A 357 -20.49 1.96 35.95
CA SER A 357 -21.66 2.33 35.16
C SER A 357 -21.49 3.73 34.59
N MET A 358 -22.20 3.99 33.50
CA MET A 358 -22.26 5.28 32.86
C MET A 358 -23.71 5.66 32.56
N GLN A 359 -23.99 6.95 32.58
CA GLN A 359 -25.26 7.51 32.13
C GLN A 359 -25.04 8.32 30.86
N LEU A 360 -25.89 8.15 29.85
CA LEU A 360 -25.88 8.93 28.64
C LEU A 360 -27.27 8.99 27.99
N THR A 361 -27.46 9.97 27.12
CA THR A 361 -28.62 10.01 26.22
C THR A 361 -28.20 9.34 24.93
N LEU A 362 -28.98 8.36 24.47
CA LEU A 362 -28.68 7.59 23.30
C LEU A 362 -28.87 8.43 22.03
N ALA A 363 -27.87 8.49 21.18
CA ALA A 363 -27.95 9.03 19.83
C ALA A 363 -28.43 7.98 18.81
N ALA A 364 -28.34 6.70 19.13
CA ALA A 364 -28.75 5.59 18.29
C ALA A 364 -29.26 4.40 19.14
N PRO A 365 -30.05 3.48 18.57
CA PRO A 365 -30.61 2.37 19.32
C PRO A 365 -29.52 1.36 19.76
N VAL A 366 -29.71 0.80 20.95
CA VAL A 366 -28.82 -0.20 21.55
C VAL A 366 -29.61 -1.34 22.17
N LYS A 367 -29.07 -2.57 22.14
CA LYS A 367 -29.67 -3.77 22.76
C LYS A 367 -28.65 -4.58 23.54
N GLU A 368 -29.11 -5.37 24.51
CA GLU A 368 -28.28 -6.36 25.21
C GLU A 368 -27.62 -7.30 24.17
N GLY A 369 -26.34 -7.59 24.37
CA GLY A 369 -25.51 -8.34 23.45
C GLY A 369 -24.71 -7.50 22.45
N ASP A 370 -25.05 -6.21 22.26
CA ASP A 370 -24.26 -5.31 21.40
C ASP A 370 -22.86 -5.15 21.98
N ARG A 371 -21.87 -5.15 21.09
CA ARG A 371 -20.48 -4.86 21.45
C ARG A 371 -20.26 -3.36 21.41
N LEU A 372 -19.87 -2.81 22.55
CA LEU A 372 -19.67 -1.39 22.75
C LEU A 372 -18.19 -1.09 22.94
N ARG A 373 -17.79 0.14 22.57
CA ARG A 373 -16.44 0.66 22.79
C ARG A 373 -16.49 2.03 23.39
N LEU A 374 -15.89 2.16 24.55
CA LEU A 374 -15.73 3.42 25.26
C LEU A 374 -14.38 4.04 24.87
N HIS A 375 -14.40 5.28 24.43
CA HIS A 375 -13.20 6.08 24.13
C HIS A 375 -13.04 7.13 25.23
N ASP A 376 -11.86 7.21 25.80
CA ASP A 376 -11.46 8.32 26.66
C ASP A 376 -10.79 9.40 25.80
N GLU A 377 -11.38 10.58 25.74
CA GLU A 377 -10.86 11.69 24.93
C GLU A 377 -9.57 12.28 25.52
N LYS A 378 -9.31 12.11 26.81
CA LYS A 378 -8.14 12.67 27.49
C LYS A 378 -6.90 11.77 27.33
N SER A 379 -7.05 10.47 27.55
CA SER A 379 -5.95 9.49 27.46
C SER A 379 -5.79 8.87 26.07
N GLY A 380 -6.82 8.96 25.23
CA GLY A 380 -6.89 8.23 23.96
C GLY A 380 -7.13 6.72 24.11
N GLU A 381 -7.33 6.23 25.34
CA GLU A 381 -7.60 4.82 25.61
C GLU A 381 -8.96 4.38 25.09
N ARG A 382 -9.01 3.13 24.61
CA ARG A 382 -10.22 2.52 24.07
C ARG A 382 -10.45 1.18 24.72
N LYS A 383 -11.61 1.01 25.34
CA LYS A 383 -12.00 -0.26 25.97
C LYS A 383 -13.28 -0.78 25.34
N SER A 384 -13.26 -2.03 24.88
CA SER A 384 -14.43 -2.68 24.29
C SER A 384 -15.04 -3.67 25.28
N PHE A 385 -16.37 -3.70 25.36
CA PHE A 385 -17.13 -4.60 26.20
C PHE A 385 -18.44 -5.01 25.53
N THR A 386 -19.06 -6.09 25.98
CA THR A 386 -20.39 -6.49 25.54
C THR A 386 -21.44 -5.94 26.51
N LEU A 387 -22.48 -5.29 26.00
CA LEU A 387 -23.58 -4.78 26.80
C LEU A 387 -24.38 -5.94 27.40
N ARG A 388 -24.32 -6.09 28.73
CA ARG A 388 -25.03 -7.12 29.45
C ARG A 388 -26.15 -6.58 30.35
N PHE A 389 -26.16 -5.25 30.55
CA PHE A 389 -27.10 -4.63 31.47
C PHE A 389 -27.38 -3.18 31.08
N LEU A 390 -28.65 -2.91 30.82
CA LEU A 390 -29.19 -1.61 30.48
C LEU A 390 -30.40 -1.30 31.36
N GLN A 391 -30.47 -0.06 31.87
CA GLN A 391 -31.60 0.46 32.62
C GLN A 391 -32.13 1.75 32.00
N ILE A 392 -33.46 1.90 32.03
CA ILE A 392 -34.17 3.12 31.67
C ILE A 392 -35.08 3.44 32.86
N GLN A 393 -34.96 4.64 33.41
CA GLN A 393 -35.72 5.07 34.61
C GLN A 393 -35.65 4.05 35.77
N GLY A 394 -34.47 3.50 36.05
CA GLY A 394 -34.24 2.52 37.13
C GLY A 394 -34.69 1.08 36.81
N ARG A 395 -35.45 0.85 35.74
CA ARG A 395 -35.95 -0.50 35.37
C ARG A 395 -35.05 -1.13 34.32
N ARG A 396 -34.74 -2.41 34.49
CA ARG A 396 -33.96 -3.18 33.52
C ARG A 396 -34.73 -3.31 32.20
N GLN A 397 -34.07 -3.05 31.09
CA GLN A 397 -34.60 -3.18 29.73
C GLN A 397 -33.63 -3.97 28.86
N LYS A 398 -34.15 -4.68 27.84
CA LYS A 398 -33.33 -5.38 26.85
C LYS A 398 -32.81 -4.50 25.70
N SER A 399 -33.43 -3.35 25.47
CA SER A 399 -33.06 -2.39 24.44
C SER A 399 -33.41 -0.97 24.84
N GLY A 400 -32.71 0.00 24.21
CA GLY A 400 -32.99 1.44 24.31
C GLY A 400 -33.06 2.06 22.93
N ARG A 401 -33.89 3.11 22.76
CA ARG A 401 -34.08 3.86 21.50
C ARG A 401 -33.29 5.17 21.55
N SER A 402 -33.05 5.75 20.38
CA SER A 402 -32.49 7.10 20.26
C SER A 402 -33.32 8.12 21.06
N GLY A 403 -32.66 9.09 21.69
CA GLY A 403 -33.27 10.10 22.58
C GLY A 403 -33.48 9.66 24.02
N GLN A 404 -33.42 8.37 24.34
CA GLN A 404 -33.63 7.87 25.72
C GLN A 404 -32.39 8.05 26.60
N LYS A 405 -32.60 8.51 27.82
CA LYS A 405 -31.57 8.54 28.87
C LYS A 405 -31.45 7.17 29.51
N VAL A 406 -30.25 6.58 29.35
CA VAL A 406 -29.99 5.20 29.81
C VAL A 406 -28.84 5.15 30.81
N GLN A 407 -28.85 4.11 31.64
CA GLN A 407 -27.71 3.71 32.46
C GLN A 407 -27.20 2.35 31.97
N LEU A 408 -25.92 2.30 31.58
CA LEU A 408 -25.25 1.09 31.10
C LEU A 408 -24.23 0.62 32.15
N SER A 409 -24.16 -0.68 32.40
CA SER A 409 -23.10 -1.27 33.24
C SER A 409 -22.02 -1.89 32.40
N LEU A 410 -20.75 -1.58 32.74
CA LEU A 410 -19.55 -2.06 32.10
C LEU A 410 -19.15 -3.41 32.69
N SER A 411 -18.84 -4.38 31.81
CA SER A 411 -18.31 -5.70 32.18
C SER A 411 -16.90 -5.86 31.65
N GLY A 412 -15.96 -6.28 32.50
CA GLY A 412 -14.58 -6.58 32.10
C GLY A 412 -13.54 -5.87 33.00
N ASP A 413 -12.27 -6.15 32.77
CA ASP A 413 -11.15 -5.47 33.43
C ASP A 413 -10.98 -4.07 32.83
N LEU A 414 -11.37 -3.07 33.58
CA LEU A 414 -11.35 -1.66 33.22
C LEU A 414 -10.25 -0.90 33.97
N LYS A 415 -9.18 -1.59 34.39
CA LYS A 415 -8.01 -0.95 34.98
C LYS A 415 -7.50 0.15 34.05
N GLY A 416 -7.36 1.36 34.57
CA GLY A 416 -6.91 2.54 33.82
C GLY A 416 -8.03 3.54 33.46
N LEU A 417 -9.30 3.17 33.48
CA LEU A 417 -10.40 4.13 33.36
C LEU A 417 -10.78 4.67 34.75
N SER A 418 -10.33 5.85 35.09
CA SER A 418 -10.53 6.42 36.39
C SER A 418 -11.71 7.40 36.48
N GLY A 419 -12.69 7.05 37.23
CA GLY A 419 -13.58 7.79 38.13
C GLY A 419 -14.37 9.00 37.57
N ARG A 420 -14.61 9.94 38.48
CA ARG A 420 -15.53 11.07 38.32
C ARG A 420 -15.18 12.09 37.21
N HIS A 421 -13.96 12.08 36.71
CA HIS A 421 -13.48 13.04 35.70
C HIS A 421 -13.37 12.43 34.30
N PHE A 422 -13.96 11.24 34.05
CA PHE A 422 -13.98 10.63 32.76
C PHE A 422 -14.78 11.51 31.77
N ASN A 423 -14.18 11.81 30.62
CA ASN A 423 -14.86 12.48 29.52
C ASN A 423 -14.54 11.69 28.22
N GLY A 424 -15.58 11.17 27.61
CA GLY A 424 -15.39 10.34 26.44
C GLY A 424 -16.66 10.06 25.66
N SER A 425 -16.55 9.21 24.67
CA SER A 425 -17.63 8.85 23.75
C SER A 425 -17.85 7.35 23.74
N LEU A 426 -19.12 6.92 23.73
CA LEU A 426 -19.51 5.53 23.62
C LEU A 426 -19.96 5.22 22.20
N PHE A 427 -19.44 4.12 21.66
CA PHE A 427 -19.75 3.66 20.30
C PHE A 427 -20.23 2.22 20.31
N LYS A 428 -21.11 1.89 19.37
CA LYS A 428 -21.49 0.52 19.02
C LYS A 428 -20.58 0.03 17.91
N VAL A 429 -19.81 -1.05 18.17
CA VAL A 429 -18.74 -1.49 17.27
C VAL A 429 -19.01 -2.77 16.51
N ASP A 430 -19.99 -3.56 16.97
CA ASP A 430 -20.46 -4.78 16.30
C ASP A 430 -21.91 -5.06 16.61
N VAL A 431 -22.67 -5.55 15.66
CA VAL A 431 -24.07 -5.95 15.85
C VAL A 431 -24.09 -7.44 16.24
N GLY A 432 -24.69 -7.76 17.36
CA GLY A 432 -24.60 -9.05 18.08
C GLY A 432 -25.06 -10.34 17.39
N SER A 433 -25.29 -10.36 16.07
CA SER A 433 -25.62 -11.57 15.29
C SER A 433 -24.40 -12.41 14.86
N ARG A 434 -23.19 -11.89 15.05
CA ARG A 434 -21.94 -12.47 14.52
C ARG A 434 -21.64 -13.88 15.02
N ILE A 435 -21.80 -14.14 16.31
CA ILE A 435 -21.33 -15.41 16.92
C ILE A 435 -22.19 -16.60 16.50
N VAL A 436 -23.50 -16.43 16.36
CA VAL A 436 -24.42 -17.54 16.01
C VAL A 436 -24.34 -17.85 14.52
N ALA A 437 -24.33 -16.82 13.66
CA ALA A 437 -24.18 -16.98 12.22
C ALA A 437 -22.78 -17.53 11.85
N GLU A 438 -21.72 -17.03 12.48
CA GLU A 438 -20.35 -17.54 12.25
C GLU A 438 -20.20 -19.00 12.70
N ARG A 439 -20.83 -19.41 13.83
CA ARG A 439 -20.81 -20.83 14.27
C ARG A 439 -21.59 -21.75 13.31
N ALA A 440 -22.75 -21.34 12.84
CA ALA A 440 -23.54 -22.10 11.89
C ALA A 440 -22.84 -22.24 10.54
N ALA A 441 -22.27 -21.15 10.03
CA ALA A 441 -21.52 -21.14 8.78
C ALA A 441 -20.17 -21.87 8.90
N HIS A 442 -19.50 -21.79 10.06
CA HIS A 442 -18.31 -22.61 10.32
C HIS A 442 -18.62 -24.11 10.36
N LYS A 443 -19.83 -24.50 10.80
CA LYS A 443 -20.31 -25.89 10.74
C LYS A 443 -20.65 -26.32 9.31
N ARG A 444 -21.09 -25.39 8.45
CA ARG A 444 -21.30 -25.63 7.00
C ARG A 444 -19.96 -25.69 6.25
N SER A 445 -19.02 -24.79 6.53
CA SER A 445 -17.69 -24.77 5.88
C SER A 445 -16.89 -26.06 6.13
N ARG A 446 -17.07 -26.71 7.29
CA ARG A 446 -16.50 -28.04 7.56
C ARG A 446 -17.07 -29.16 6.69
N LYS A 447 -18.20 -28.94 6.02
CA LYS A 447 -18.80 -29.86 5.05
C LYS A 447 -18.42 -29.59 3.59
N LEU A 448 -17.59 -28.55 3.35
CA LEU A 448 -17.10 -28.25 2.02
C LEU A 448 -16.05 -29.30 1.62
N THR A 449 -16.47 -30.27 0.84
CA THR A 449 -15.58 -31.24 0.19
C THR A 449 -15.04 -30.65 -1.11
N GLY A 450 -14.01 -29.80 -0.99
CA GLY A 450 -13.27 -29.34 -2.16
C GLY A 450 -12.31 -30.44 -2.66
N ARG A 451 -11.99 -30.41 -3.96
CA ARG A 451 -10.97 -31.27 -4.54
C ARG A 451 -9.63 -30.98 -3.88
N LYS A 452 -8.89 -31.98 -3.47
CA LYS A 452 -7.52 -31.83 -3.01
C LYS A 452 -6.65 -31.50 -4.23
N VAL A 453 -6.16 -30.27 -4.29
CA VAL A 453 -5.25 -29.81 -5.32
C VAL A 453 -3.83 -29.87 -4.78
N LEU A 454 -2.93 -30.44 -5.55
CA LEU A 454 -1.50 -30.54 -5.20
C LEU A 454 -0.68 -29.80 -6.25
N PRO A 455 0.35 -29.04 -5.83
CA PRO A 455 1.19 -28.34 -6.77
C PRO A 455 2.02 -29.31 -7.62
N ASP A 456 2.27 -28.95 -8.87
CA ASP A 456 3.18 -29.67 -9.76
C ASP A 456 4.64 -29.44 -9.32
N LYS A 457 5.17 -30.37 -8.53
CA LYS A 457 6.53 -30.28 -7.97
C LYS A 457 7.60 -30.26 -9.06
N ARG A 458 7.43 -30.99 -10.17
CA ARG A 458 8.39 -31.05 -11.27
C ARG A 458 8.53 -29.69 -11.94
N LYS A 459 7.40 -29.09 -12.29
CA LYS A 459 7.34 -27.73 -12.87
C LYS A 459 7.98 -26.69 -11.93
N ILE A 460 7.68 -26.78 -10.62
CA ILE A 460 8.24 -25.89 -9.61
C ILE A 460 9.76 -26.03 -9.50
N GLU A 461 10.29 -27.26 -9.46
CA GLU A 461 11.73 -27.51 -9.43
C GLU A 461 12.44 -26.95 -10.68
N GLU A 462 11.85 -27.11 -11.84
CA GLU A 462 12.36 -26.55 -13.11
C GLU A 462 12.43 -25.01 -13.06
N ILE A 463 11.38 -24.36 -12.54
CA ILE A 463 11.34 -22.88 -12.37
C ILE A 463 12.39 -22.42 -11.35
N LEU A 464 12.48 -23.07 -10.20
CA LEU A 464 13.47 -22.75 -9.17
C LEU A 464 14.91 -22.92 -9.69
N ASP A 465 15.13 -23.94 -10.47
CA ASP A 465 16.41 -24.13 -11.17
C ASP A 465 16.66 -23.01 -12.20
N HIS A 466 15.64 -22.58 -12.93
CA HIS A 466 15.75 -21.44 -13.83
C HIS A 466 16.14 -20.15 -13.08
N LEU A 467 15.56 -19.88 -11.94
CA LEU A 467 15.91 -18.77 -11.07
C LEU A 467 17.25 -18.92 -10.35
N SER A 468 17.93 -20.06 -10.50
CA SER A 468 19.12 -20.44 -9.71
C SER A 468 18.89 -20.45 -8.19
N TRP A 469 17.64 -20.67 -7.78
CA TRP A 469 17.23 -20.71 -6.38
C TRP A 469 17.66 -22.05 -5.74
N LYS A 470 18.18 -22.03 -4.51
CA LYS A 470 18.57 -23.26 -3.76
C LYS A 470 18.02 -23.24 -2.36
N ARG A 471 17.42 -24.39 -1.95
CA ARG A 471 17.04 -24.65 -0.54
C ARG A 471 18.27 -24.59 0.36
N GLY A 472 18.17 -23.96 1.51
CA GLY A 472 19.17 -23.99 2.58
C GLY A 472 20.02 -22.73 2.74
N TRP A 473 19.70 -21.62 2.06
CA TRP A 473 20.37 -20.37 2.35
C TRP A 473 19.91 -19.75 3.68
N SER A 474 18.70 -20.06 4.18
CA SER A 474 18.13 -19.47 5.38
C SER A 474 18.67 -20.04 6.71
N ASP A 475 19.27 -21.27 6.73
CA ASP A 475 19.54 -21.96 8.00
C ASP A 475 21.02 -22.21 8.38
N LYS A 476 21.95 -22.02 7.47
CA LYS A 476 23.34 -22.35 7.78
C LYS A 476 24.34 -21.38 7.15
N LYS A 477 24.46 -20.18 7.71
CA LYS A 477 25.71 -19.39 7.85
C LYS A 477 25.38 -17.96 8.22
N ARG A 478 25.05 -17.72 9.50
CA ARG A 478 25.51 -16.48 10.12
C ARG A 478 27.02 -16.44 9.87
N PRO A 479 27.58 -15.33 9.36
CA PRO A 479 29.01 -15.16 9.46
C PRO A 479 29.32 -15.25 10.95
N ALA A 480 29.92 -16.34 11.34
CA ALA A 480 30.35 -16.56 12.70
C ALA A 480 31.20 -15.34 13.11
N ARG A 481 30.85 -14.71 14.22
CA ARG A 481 31.83 -13.97 15.00
C ARG A 481 32.97 -14.94 15.25
N GLU A 482 33.97 -14.97 14.40
CA GLU A 482 35.21 -15.61 14.68
C GLU A 482 35.87 -14.85 15.84
N ARG A 483 35.64 -15.38 17.03
CA ARG A 483 36.51 -15.18 18.16
C ARG A 483 37.80 -15.96 17.88
N GLY A 484 38.83 -15.18 17.71
CA GLY A 484 40.16 -15.55 18.22
C GLY A 484 40.93 -16.67 17.56
N LYS A 485 42.10 -16.30 17.04
CA LYS A 485 43.35 -17.05 17.00
C LYS A 485 43.40 -18.28 16.05
N THR A 486 43.83 -18.03 14.83
CA THR A 486 44.70 -19.00 14.14
C THR A 486 45.97 -18.30 13.70
N LYS A 487 47.06 -18.83 14.20
CA LYS A 487 48.45 -18.54 13.80
C LYS A 487 48.66 -18.88 12.32
N GLY A 488 49.26 -17.97 11.64
CA GLY A 488 50.10 -18.04 10.46
C GLY A 488 49.94 -19.18 9.43
N ARG A 489 49.57 -18.75 8.22
CA ARG A 489 50.26 -19.18 6.99
C ARG A 489 50.14 -18.07 5.96
N ASN A 490 51.28 -17.47 5.64
CA ASN A 490 51.47 -16.51 4.54
C ASN A 490 51.04 -17.15 3.23
N SER A 491 49.99 -16.58 2.59
CA SER A 491 49.86 -16.61 1.15
C SER A 491 49.47 -15.20 0.71
N GLY A 492 50.46 -14.49 0.23
CA GLY A 492 50.32 -13.12 -0.27
C GLY A 492 49.44 -13.06 -1.51
N ARG A 493 48.19 -12.66 -1.32
CA ARG A 493 47.39 -11.88 -2.26
C ARG A 493 46.57 -10.88 -1.45
N ARG A 494 47.05 -9.65 -1.39
CA ARG A 494 46.27 -8.47 -0.96
C ARG A 494 45.06 -8.38 -1.85
N GLY A 495 43.95 -8.99 -1.48
CA GLY A 495 42.63 -8.68 -2.01
C GLY A 495 42.26 -7.24 -1.60
N GLY A 496 42.50 -6.28 -2.48
CA GLY A 496 42.11 -4.91 -2.25
C GLY A 496 40.61 -4.88 -1.89
N ARG A 497 40.24 -4.18 -0.81
CA ARG A 497 38.86 -3.92 -0.43
C ARG A 497 38.16 -3.32 -1.65
N ARG A 498 37.14 -4.01 -2.19
CA ARG A 498 36.32 -3.51 -3.29
C ARG A 498 35.52 -2.32 -2.78
N GLU A 499 35.94 -1.08 -3.11
CA GLU A 499 35.12 0.10 -2.86
C GLU A 499 33.92 0.08 -3.81
N LEU A 500 32.71 0.16 -3.24
CA LEU A 500 31.49 0.26 -4.04
C LEU A 500 31.33 1.69 -4.55
N PRO A 501 30.93 1.88 -5.82
CA PRO A 501 30.64 3.17 -6.38
C PRO A 501 29.50 3.88 -5.63
N TRP A 502 29.71 5.14 -5.32
CA TRP A 502 28.69 6.00 -4.73
C TRP A 502 27.86 6.70 -5.78
N TRP A 503 26.54 6.61 -5.64
CA TRP A 503 25.57 7.47 -6.31
C TRP A 503 25.07 8.49 -5.30
N VAL A 504 24.95 9.74 -5.69
CA VAL A 504 24.49 10.82 -4.80
C VAL A 504 23.32 11.53 -5.46
N ALA A 505 22.15 11.50 -4.80
CA ALA A 505 21.00 12.27 -5.22
C ALA A 505 21.02 13.66 -4.58
N ILE A 506 20.82 14.70 -5.40
CA ILE A 506 20.75 16.10 -5.01
C ILE A 506 19.44 16.71 -5.52
N ALA A 507 18.91 17.69 -4.79
CA ALA A 507 17.59 18.25 -5.10
C ALA A 507 17.61 19.17 -6.34
N SER A 508 18.71 19.86 -6.58
CA SER A 508 18.81 20.87 -7.63
C SER A 508 20.07 20.71 -8.48
N VAL A 509 19.96 21.04 -9.76
CA VAL A 509 21.12 21.21 -10.66
C VAL A 509 22.14 22.20 -10.10
N ALA A 510 21.71 23.21 -9.36
CA ALA A 510 22.58 24.18 -8.70
C ALA A 510 23.49 23.55 -7.65
N ASP A 511 23.06 22.45 -7.01
CA ASP A 511 23.82 21.74 -5.99
C ASP A 511 25.05 20.98 -6.54
N LEU A 512 25.18 20.87 -7.87
CA LEU A 512 26.36 20.30 -8.54
C LEU A 512 27.67 21.05 -8.19
N GLN A 513 27.58 22.28 -7.71
CA GLN A 513 28.71 23.08 -7.30
C GLN A 513 29.15 22.79 -5.84
N GLN A 514 28.34 22.07 -5.05
CA GLN A 514 28.66 21.74 -3.67
C GLN A 514 29.71 20.62 -3.60
N ARG A 515 30.60 20.71 -2.59
CA ARG A 515 31.51 19.60 -2.28
C ARG A 515 30.71 18.46 -1.63
N LEU A 516 30.53 17.38 -2.34
CA LEU A 516 29.80 16.21 -1.85
C LEU A 516 30.60 15.44 -0.79
N PRO A 517 29.92 14.71 0.13
CA PRO A 517 30.59 13.99 1.22
C PRO A 517 31.41 12.75 0.75
N VAL A 518 31.18 12.31 -0.48
CA VAL A 518 31.89 11.20 -1.13
C VAL A 518 32.16 11.52 -2.60
N ARG A 519 33.10 10.79 -3.21
CA ARG A 519 33.33 10.86 -4.67
C ARG A 519 32.17 10.14 -5.40
N ALA A 520 31.20 10.91 -5.92
CA ALA A 520 30.07 10.35 -6.63
C ALA A 520 30.49 9.81 -8.00
N ALA A 521 30.21 8.53 -8.27
CA ALA A 521 30.31 7.94 -9.61
C ALA A 521 29.15 8.38 -10.50
N ARG A 522 27.96 8.59 -9.91
CA ARG A 522 26.76 9.13 -10.57
C ARG A 522 26.11 10.16 -9.65
N ILE A 523 25.44 11.14 -10.26
CA ILE A 523 24.68 12.18 -9.57
C ILE A 523 23.22 12.08 -10.04
N VAL A 524 22.31 11.79 -9.13
CA VAL A 524 20.89 11.65 -9.44
C VAL A 524 20.19 12.98 -9.17
N ILE A 525 19.43 13.47 -10.15
CA ILE A 525 18.74 14.76 -10.08
C ILE A 525 17.25 14.53 -10.43
N PRO A 526 16.29 14.98 -9.61
CA PRO A 526 14.88 14.89 -9.94
C PRO A 526 14.54 15.66 -11.22
N LEU A 527 13.79 15.03 -12.12
CA LEU A 527 13.28 15.68 -13.33
C LEU A 527 12.07 16.54 -12.94
N THR A 528 12.30 17.82 -12.71
CA THR A 528 11.29 18.81 -12.33
C THR A 528 11.36 20.03 -13.23
N ARG A 529 10.28 20.83 -13.29
CA ARG A 529 10.23 22.08 -14.07
C ARG A 529 11.35 23.04 -13.65
N ASP A 530 11.60 23.18 -12.34
CA ASP A 530 12.68 24.03 -11.82
C ASP A 530 14.07 23.57 -12.29
N ASN A 531 14.35 22.27 -12.19
CA ASN A 531 15.63 21.71 -12.63
C ASN A 531 15.84 21.84 -14.13
N MET A 532 14.80 21.72 -14.95
CA MET A 532 14.90 21.92 -16.39
C MET A 532 15.16 23.39 -16.75
N ASN A 533 14.50 24.33 -16.07
CA ASN A 533 14.75 25.76 -16.25
C ASN A 533 16.17 26.14 -15.84
N ARG A 534 16.69 25.59 -14.73
CA ARG A 534 18.08 25.81 -14.29
C ARG A 534 19.08 25.18 -15.23
N LEU A 535 18.79 23.97 -15.74
CA LEU A 535 19.64 23.29 -16.73
C LEU A 535 19.82 24.15 -17.99
N ALA A 536 18.74 24.76 -18.49
CA ALA A 536 18.77 25.64 -19.64
C ALA A 536 19.68 26.87 -19.41
N LYS A 537 19.66 27.45 -18.20
CA LYS A 537 20.51 28.61 -17.81
C LYS A 537 21.98 28.25 -17.59
N LEU A 538 22.27 27.04 -17.10
CA LEU A 538 23.62 26.61 -16.75
C LEU A 538 24.39 25.97 -17.91
N GLY A 539 23.74 25.58 -18.98
CA GLY A 539 24.17 25.02 -20.27
C GLY A 539 25.59 24.44 -20.33
N ASN A 540 26.57 25.26 -20.69
CA ASN A 540 27.95 24.80 -20.91
C ASN A 540 28.70 24.38 -19.64
N LYS A 541 28.35 24.93 -18.47
CA LYS A 541 29.04 24.61 -17.19
C LYS A 541 28.79 23.15 -16.76
N ILE A 542 27.71 22.53 -17.22
CA ILE A 542 27.31 21.16 -16.85
C ILE A 542 27.76 20.14 -17.89
N LYS A 543 28.14 20.55 -19.09
CA LYS A 543 28.55 19.62 -20.18
C LYS A 543 29.57 18.57 -19.74
N LYS A 544 30.57 18.98 -18.93
CA LYS A 544 31.60 18.05 -18.41
C LYS A 544 31.06 17.00 -17.44
N GLN A 545 29.92 17.23 -16.83
CA GLN A 545 29.31 16.28 -15.86
C GLN A 545 28.18 15.44 -16.45
N LYS A 546 27.73 15.73 -17.67
CA LYS A 546 26.61 15.09 -18.36
C LYS A 546 26.66 13.57 -18.30
N GLY A 547 27.82 12.97 -18.54
CA GLY A 547 28.03 11.51 -18.48
C GLY A 547 27.86 10.90 -17.08
N ARG A 548 27.74 11.72 -16.02
CA ARG A 548 27.53 11.26 -14.63
C ARG A 548 26.11 11.48 -14.14
N ILE A 549 25.31 12.29 -14.82
CA ILE A 549 23.95 12.66 -14.40
C ILE A 549 22.98 11.52 -14.73
N VAL A 550 22.11 11.23 -13.78
CA VAL A 550 20.95 10.33 -13.88
C VAL A 550 19.71 11.17 -13.56
N TRP A 551 18.76 11.26 -14.46
CA TRP A 551 17.52 11.98 -14.26
C TRP A 551 16.48 11.07 -13.60
N ARG A 552 16.00 11.44 -12.39
CA ARG A 552 14.98 10.67 -11.66
C ARG A 552 13.60 11.21 -11.97
N LEU A 553 12.71 10.34 -12.44
CA LEU A 553 11.29 10.62 -12.55
C LEU A 553 10.61 10.36 -11.19
N PRO A 554 9.65 11.22 -10.77
CA PRO A 554 8.92 11.00 -9.52
C PRO A 554 8.00 9.77 -9.63
N PRO A 555 7.67 9.08 -8.52
CA PRO A 555 6.84 7.88 -8.57
C PRO A 555 5.39 8.14 -9.01
N VAL A 556 4.89 9.36 -8.84
CA VAL A 556 3.56 9.79 -9.30
C VAL A 556 3.75 10.85 -10.37
N LEU A 557 3.14 10.64 -11.53
CA LEU A 557 3.02 11.59 -12.63
C LEU A 557 1.55 11.89 -12.84
N HIS A 558 1.12 13.12 -12.57
CA HIS A 558 -0.28 13.49 -12.83
C HIS A 558 -0.57 13.45 -14.34
N GLU A 559 -1.80 13.08 -14.71
CA GLU A 559 -2.20 12.96 -16.11
C GLU A 559 -1.87 14.24 -16.91
N VAL A 560 -2.17 15.39 -16.35
CA VAL A 560 -1.93 16.71 -16.97
C VAL A 560 -0.44 17.00 -17.25
N ASP A 561 0.48 16.32 -16.58
CA ASP A 561 1.91 16.51 -16.73
C ASP A 561 2.58 15.51 -17.69
N LEU A 562 1.87 14.46 -18.13
CA LEU A 562 2.46 13.39 -18.96
C LEU A 562 3.08 13.91 -20.26
N ALA A 563 2.40 14.83 -20.95
CA ALA A 563 2.89 15.43 -22.18
C ALA A 563 4.20 16.20 -21.93
N TRP A 564 4.29 16.94 -20.83
CA TRP A 564 5.50 17.65 -20.44
C TRP A 564 6.66 16.68 -20.17
N TYR A 565 6.41 15.59 -19.39
CA TYR A 565 7.46 14.60 -19.11
C TYR A 565 7.95 13.90 -20.38
N ARG A 566 7.04 13.53 -21.29
CA ARG A 566 7.40 12.96 -22.60
C ARG A 566 8.36 13.88 -23.37
N GLU A 567 8.01 15.15 -23.45
CA GLU A 567 8.83 16.15 -24.15
C GLU A 567 10.19 16.36 -23.47
N GLN A 568 10.22 16.44 -22.11
CA GLN A 568 11.50 16.63 -21.42
C GLN A 568 12.41 15.40 -21.55
N VAL A 569 11.88 14.19 -21.47
CA VAL A 569 12.65 12.97 -21.70
C VAL A 569 13.24 12.98 -23.12
N ARG A 570 12.44 13.30 -24.15
CA ARG A 570 12.90 13.40 -25.53
C ARG A 570 14.02 14.43 -25.67
N ARG A 571 13.83 15.64 -25.14
CA ARG A 571 14.86 16.71 -25.16
C ARG A 571 16.15 16.29 -24.48
N LEU A 572 16.07 15.67 -23.32
CA LEU A 572 17.23 15.20 -22.59
C LEU A 572 18.00 14.13 -23.37
N VAL A 573 17.31 13.15 -23.95
CA VAL A 573 17.92 12.11 -24.78
C VAL A 573 18.59 12.73 -26.01
N THR A 574 17.91 13.62 -26.73
CA THR A 574 18.48 14.33 -27.90
C THR A 574 19.69 15.18 -27.48
N ALA A 575 19.63 15.81 -26.29
CA ALA A 575 20.77 16.51 -25.74
C ALA A 575 21.89 15.56 -25.26
N GLY A 576 21.73 14.23 -25.34
CA GLY A 576 22.67 13.15 -25.02
C GLY A 576 22.77 12.83 -23.52
N TYR A 577 21.75 13.12 -22.72
CA TYR A 577 21.59 12.53 -21.40
C TYR A 577 20.97 11.15 -21.58
N ILE A 578 21.68 10.11 -21.17
CA ILE A 578 21.31 8.73 -21.49
C ILE A 578 20.88 7.91 -20.27
N ARG A 579 20.82 8.51 -19.08
CA ARG A 579 20.53 7.78 -17.83
C ARG A 579 19.32 8.32 -17.12
N PHE A 580 18.37 7.43 -16.84
CA PHE A 580 17.12 7.77 -16.17
C PHE A 580 16.82 6.76 -15.07
N GLU A 581 16.35 7.26 -13.93
CA GLU A 581 15.86 6.44 -12.83
C GLU A 581 14.35 6.61 -12.73
N LEU A 582 13.62 5.50 -12.85
CA LEU A 582 12.16 5.46 -12.97
C LEU A 582 11.53 5.19 -11.60
N GLY A 583 10.59 6.03 -11.19
CA GLY A 583 9.87 5.92 -9.93
C GLY A 583 8.65 4.99 -9.99
N HIS A 584 8.20 4.62 -11.20
CA HIS A 584 7.06 3.71 -11.42
C HIS A 584 7.33 2.82 -12.64
N CYS A 585 6.84 1.56 -12.61
CA CYS A 585 7.09 0.59 -13.68
C CYS A 585 6.55 1.03 -15.05
N SER A 586 5.44 1.78 -15.08
CA SER A 586 4.85 2.29 -16.32
C SER A 586 5.69 3.37 -17.02
N GLN A 587 6.59 4.03 -16.31
CA GLN A 587 7.40 5.11 -16.89
C GLN A 587 8.37 4.61 -17.98
N TYR A 588 8.55 3.29 -18.07
CA TYR A 588 9.21 2.67 -19.23
C TYR A 588 8.57 3.10 -20.55
N GLY A 589 7.25 3.26 -20.57
CA GLY A 589 6.50 3.69 -21.75
C GLY A 589 6.87 5.09 -22.27
N LEU A 590 7.44 5.97 -21.41
CA LEU A 590 7.95 7.28 -21.86
C LEU A 590 9.13 7.15 -22.83
N PHE A 591 9.74 5.98 -22.92
CA PHE A 591 10.92 5.70 -23.75
C PHE A 591 10.61 4.87 -24.98
N ARG A 592 9.33 4.55 -25.28
CA ARG A 592 8.94 3.74 -26.45
C ARG A 592 9.33 4.38 -27.77
N PHE A 593 9.40 5.71 -27.86
CA PHE A 593 9.86 6.41 -29.06
C PHE A 593 11.29 6.02 -29.48
N LEU A 594 12.07 5.44 -28.58
CA LEU A 594 13.41 4.93 -28.90
C LEU A 594 13.36 3.64 -29.71
N GLN A 595 12.20 2.95 -29.80
CA GLN A 595 12.03 1.72 -30.56
C GLN A 595 11.96 2.00 -32.06
N GLU A 596 11.71 3.23 -32.46
CA GLU A 596 11.57 3.68 -33.84
C GLU A 596 12.89 4.12 -34.47
N GLY A 597 14.04 3.98 -33.74
CA GLY A 597 15.35 4.40 -34.24
C GLY A 597 16.54 3.80 -33.50
N ASP A 598 17.76 4.07 -33.95
CA ASP A 598 19.03 3.54 -33.39
C ASP A 598 19.36 3.94 -31.95
N TRP A 599 18.47 4.67 -31.28
CA TRP A 599 18.64 5.21 -29.93
C TRP A 599 18.57 4.16 -28.82
N GLN A 600 17.96 3.00 -29.08
CA GLN A 600 17.79 1.93 -28.07
C GLN A 600 19.10 1.45 -27.45
N ARG A 601 20.21 1.54 -28.17
CA ARG A 601 21.50 1.01 -27.73
C ARG A 601 22.19 1.85 -26.65
N ASN A 602 21.72 3.09 -26.40
CA ASN A 602 22.46 4.07 -25.62
C ASN A 602 21.75 4.56 -24.34
N VAL A 603 20.43 4.33 -24.16
CA VAL A 603 19.71 4.77 -22.96
C VAL A 603 19.75 3.71 -21.87
N GLU A 604 20.18 4.12 -20.69
CA GLU A 604 20.25 3.28 -19.49
C GLU A 604 19.09 3.64 -18.54
N LEU A 605 18.19 2.68 -18.27
CA LEU A 605 17.05 2.82 -17.36
C LEU A 605 17.34 2.12 -16.03
N TYR A 606 17.06 2.80 -14.93
CA TYR A 606 17.29 2.29 -13.58
C TYR A 606 15.97 2.29 -12.81
N ALA A 607 15.66 1.21 -12.11
CA ALA A 607 14.50 1.12 -11.25
C ALA A 607 14.78 1.78 -9.89
N TYR A 608 13.93 2.72 -9.49
CA TYR A 608 13.98 3.29 -8.15
C TYR A 608 13.35 2.35 -7.12
N TYR A 609 13.63 2.52 -5.84
CA TYR A 609 13.14 1.62 -4.78
C TYR A 609 11.60 1.53 -4.72
N THR A 610 10.89 2.52 -5.25
CA THR A 610 9.41 2.57 -5.30
C THR A 610 8.79 1.55 -6.26
N LEU A 611 9.60 0.90 -7.13
CA LEU A 611 9.14 -0.26 -7.90
C LEU A 611 9.00 -1.52 -7.03
N ASN A 612 9.39 -1.45 -5.75
CA ASN A 612 9.24 -2.52 -4.77
C ASN A 612 9.84 -3.88 -5.17
N LEU A 613 11.01 -3.87 -5.82
CA LEU A 613 11.72 -5.09 -6.19
C LEU A 613 12.28 -5.73 -4.91
N LEU A 614 11.70 -6.87 -4.49
CA LEU A 614 11.99 -7.49 -3.20
C LEU A 614 12.59 -8.90 -3.31
N ASN A 615 12.55 -9.51 -4.49
CA ASN A 615 12.97 -10.88 -4.71
C ASN A 615 13.70 -11.06 -6.05
N SER A 616 14.36 -12.20 -6.25
CA SER A 616 15.13 -12.49 -7.45
C SER A 616 14.25 -12.59 -8.71
N ALA A 617 13.00 -13.06 -8.59
CA ALA A 617 12.07 -13.11 -9.70
C ALA A 617 11.70 -11.70 -10.18
N ALA A 618 11.48 -10.74 -9.26
CA ALA A 618 11.24 -9.34 -9.60
C ALA A 618 12.45 -8.71 -10.30
N LEU A 619 13.67 -9.04 -9.86
CA LEU A 619 14.89 -8.60 -10.52
C LEU A 619 15.03 -9.21 -11.92
N HIS A 620 14.66 -10.48 -12.13
CA HIS A 620 14.61 -11.10 -13.46
C HIS A 620 13.57 -10.43 -14.34
N GLY A 621 12.39 -10.11 -13.82
CA GLY A 621 11.35 -9.37 -14.53
C GLY A 621 11.84 -7.98 -14.96
N ALA A 622 12.44 -7.21 -14.07
CA ALA A 622 13.01 -5.90 -14.40
C ALA A 622 14.13 -6.00 -15.45
N ASN A 623 15.02 -6.99 -15.31
CA ASN A 623 16.07 -7.23 -16.33
C ASN A 623 15.47 -7.62 -17.70
N HIS A 624 14.40 -8.40 -17.73
CA HIS A 624 13.68 -8.77 -18.94
C HIS A 624 13.03 -7.56 -19.63
N LEU A 625 12.50 -6.62 -18.84
CA LEU A 625 11.97 -5.35 -19.31
C LEU A 625 13.06 -4.37 -19.79
N GLY A 626 14.34 -4.72 -19.66
CA GLY A 626 15.45 -3.92 -20.19
C GLY A 626 16.03 -2.91 -19.20
N TYR A 627 15.77 -3.01 -17.91
CA TYR A 627 16.46 -2.19 -16.90
C TYR A 627 17.94 -2.58 -16.80
N GLN A 628 18.84 -1.59 -16.80
CA GLN A 628 20.28 -1.77 -16.62
C GLN A 628 20.73 -1.73 -15.15
N GLY A 629 19.85 -1.29 -14.27
CA GLY A 629 20.09 -1.34 -12.83
C GLY A 629 18.81 -1.14 -12.03
N ALA A 630 18.87 -1.49 -10.75
CA ALA A 630 17.74 -1.34 -9.85
C ALA A 630 18.22 -1.04 -8.43
N LEU A 631 17.52 -0.15 -7.73
CA LEU A 631 17.53 -0.05 -6.28
C LEU A 631 16.57 -1.08 -5.70
N PHE A 632 17.05 -1.81 -4.73
CA PHE A 632 16.23 -2.75 -3.98
C PHE A 632 15.20 -2.00 -3.13
N SER A 633 14.05 -2.64 -2.85
CA SER A 633 13.00 -2.04 -2.00
C SER A 633 13.55 -1.65 -0.63
N LEU A 634 13.08 -0.54 -0.06
CA LEU A 634 13.35 -0.15 1.34
C LEU A 634 12.61 -1.05 2.34
N GLU A 635 11.57 -1.75 1.91
CA GLU A 635 10.80 -2.70 2.70
C GLU A 635 11.47 -4.09 2.68
N THR A 636 12.72 -4.18 3.14
CA THR A 636 13.46 -5.45 3.14
C THR A 636 14.35 -5.59 4.38
N GLU A 637 14.66 -6.83 4.71
CA GLU A 637 15.73 -7.18 5.64
C GLU A 637 17.05 -7.41 4.89
N GLY A 638 18.16 -7.22 5.56
CA GLY A 638 19.49 -7.48 4.99
C GLY A 638 19.68 -8.92 4.48
N GLU A 639 19.13 -9.90 5.18
CA GLU A 639 19.17 -11.30 4.79
C GLU A 639 18.36 -11.57 3.53
N ASN A 640 17.13 -11.03 3.42
CA ASN A 640 16.31 -11.16 2.23
C ASN A 640 16.99 -10.55 1.00
N PHE A 641 17.53 -9.36 1.18
CA PHE A 641 18.28 -8.67 0.12
C PHE A 641 19.50 -9.48 -0.34
N ALA A 642 20.33 -9.98 0.61
CA ALA A 642 21.52 -10.75 0.29
C ALA A 642 21.16 -12.05 -0.48
N ALA A 643 20.11 -12.75 -0.06
CA ALA A 643 19.63 -13.95 -0.73
C ALA A 643 19.17 -13.67 -2.16
N ALA A 644 18.29 -12.65 -2.35
CA ALA A 644 17.80 -12.27 -3.67
C ALA A 644 18.92 -11.85 -4.62
N ALA A 645 19.88 -11.05 -4.14
CA ALA A 645 21.02 -10.60 -4.92
C ALA A 645 21.93 -11.78 -5.37
N VAL A 646 22.14 -12.76 -4.50
CA VAL A 646 22.93 -13.97 -4.81
C VAL A 646 22.22 -14.82 -5.85
N HIS A 647 20.94 -15.13 -5.68
CA HIS A 647 20.16 -15.92 -6.63
C HIS A 647 20.12 -15.25 -8.00
N PHE A 648 19.82 -13.95 -8.04
CA PHE A 648 19.81 -13.19 -9.29
C PHE A 648 21.16 -13.18 -10.00
N LYS A 649 22.29 -12.98 -9.28
CA LYS A 649 23.63 -12.87 -9.87
C LYS A 649 24.30 -14.21 -10.17
N ARG A 650 23.76 -15.32 -9.69
CA ARG A 650 24.34 -16.64 -9.89
C ARG A 650 24.44 -16.99 -11.37
N LYS A 651 25.63 -17.42 -11.82
CA LYS A 651 25.86 -17.83 -13.22
C LYS A 651 25.32 -19.24 -13.46
N ARG A 652 24.55 -19.45 -14.53
CA ARG A 652 24.23 -20.74 -15.09
C ARG A 652 25.23 -21.09 -16.19
N GLY A 653 26.01 -22.17 -16.02
CA GLY A 653 26.85 -22.73 -17.07
C GLY A 653 27.96 -21.83 -17.63
N ARG A 654 28.68 -22.32 -18.67
CA ARG A 654 29.79 -21.62 -19.35
C ARG A 654 29.35 -20.57 -20.38
N LYS A 655 28.06 -20.47 -20.74
CA LYS A 655 27.60 -19.46 -21.71
C LYS A 655 27.66 -18.08 -21.08
N ARG A 656 28.41 -17.15 -21.70
CA ARG A 656 28.38 -15.71 -21.44
C ARG A 656 26.93 -15.24 -21.56
N MET A 657 26.21 -15.12 -20.46
CA MET A 657 24.92 -14.43 -20.46
C MET A 657 25.15 -12.92 -20.56
N GLN A 658 24.21 -12.25 -21.21
CA GLN A 658 24.08 -10.79 -21.27
C GLN A 658 24.46 -10.12 -19.95
N GLN A 659 25.02 -8.91 -20.05
CA GLN A 659 25.42 -8.09 -18.91
C GLN A 659 24.26 -8.01 -17.90
N LYS A 660 24.44 -8.64 -16.72
CA LYS A 660 23.38 -8.64 -15.69
C LYS A 660 23.16 -7.23 -15.16
N MET A 661 21.90 -6.88 -14.97
CA MET A 661 21.45 -5.63 -14.35
C MET A 661 22.22 -5.34 -13.05
N LYS A 662 22.62 -4.08 -12.83
CA LYS A 662 23.34 -3.63 -11.63
C LYS A 662 22.36 -3.50 -10.45
N LEU A 663 22.76 -3.98 -9.28
CA LEU A 663 21.98 -3.86 -8.07
C LEU A 663 22.54 -2.76 -7.16
N GLY A 664 21.68 -1.83 -6.76
CA GLY A 664 21.98 -0.76 -5.84
C GLY A 664 21.19 -0.86 -4.54
N LEU A 665 21.70 -0.19 -3.52
CA LEU A 665 21.02 -0.07 -2.24
C LEU A 665 20.95 1.39 -1.80
N TYR A 666 19.76 1.82 -1.37
CA TYR A 666 19.55 3.11 -0.74
C TYR A 666 20.09 3.05 0.69
N VAL A 667 21.13 3.81 1.00
CA VAL A 667 21.84 3.69 2.28
C VAL A 667 21.76 4.92 3.17
N TYR A 668 21.27 6.04 2.64
CA TYR A 668 21.02 7.26 3.41
C TYR A 668 19.99 8.15 2.73
N GLY A 669 19.11 8.75 3.53
CA GLY A 669 18.21 9.83 3.14
C GLY A 669 16.96 9.92 4.02
N ARG A 670 15.95 10.67 3.53
CA ARG A 670 14.66 10.87 4.21
C ARG A 670 13.53 10.48 3.25
N PRO A 671 13.28 9.16 3.03
CA PRO A 671 12.23 8.72 2.14
C PRO A 671 10.86 9.20 2.64
N PRO A 672 9.91 9.55 1.76
CA PRO A 672 8.54 9.82 2.15
C PRO A 672 7.92 8.61 2.85
N LEU A 673 7.30 8.85 4.00
CA LEU A 673 6.53 7.86 4.75
C LEU A 673 5.09 7.79 4.24
N PHE A 674 4.49 8.95 3.96
CA PHE A 674 3.27 9.11 3.18
C PHE A 674 3.58 9.88 1.91
N THR A 675 2.92 9.48 0.82
CA THR A 675 2.86 10.20 -0.45
C THR A 675 1.38 10.31 -0.81
N ALA A 676 0.78 11.47 -0.62
CA ALA A 676 -0.67 11.68 -0.76
C ALA A 676 -0.98 12.81 -1.74
N ARG A 677 -2.09 12.68 -2.47
CA ARG A 677 -2.62 13.77 -3.30
C ARG A 677 -3.33 14.84 -2.44
N LEU A 678 -3.86 14.45 -1.28
CA LEU A 678 -4.64 15.33 -0.43
C LEU A 678 -3.80 16.51 0.07
N ASP A 679 -4.30 17.71 -0.21
CA ASP A 679 -3.94 18.95 0.45
C ASP A 679 -5.11 19.40 1.33
N SER A 680 -4.84 19.97 2.49
CA SER A 680 -5.89 20.34 3.44
C SER A 680 -5.46 21.52 4.30
N ASP A 681 -6.40 22.41 4.61
CA ASP A 681 -6.20 23.56 5.52
C ASP A 681 -5.84 23.12 6.95
N HIS A 682 -5.98 21.84 7.29
CA HIS A 682 -5.55 21.27 8.56
C HIS A 682 -4.04 20.94 8.59
N PHE A 683 -3.31 21.14 7.49
CA PHE A 683 -1.90 20.78 7.39
C PHE A 683 -0.98 21.99 7.59
N GLU A 684 -0.14 21.89 8.59
CA GLU A 684 0.90 22.88 8.87
C GLU A 684 2.22 22.43 8.21
N TYR A 685 2.44 22.87 6.99
CA TYR A 685 3.64 22.51 6.24
C TYR A 685 4.91 23.10 6.88
N ARG A 686 5.98 22.29 6.91
CA ARG A 686 7.28 22.61 7.51
C ARG A 686 7.30 22.69 9.03
N GLN A 687 6.14 22.65 9.71
CA GLN A 687 6.10 22.51 11.16
C GLN A 687 6.25 21.04 11.56
N PRO A 688 7.04 20.72 12.59
CA PRO A 688 7.10 19.36 13.10
C PRO A 688 5.84 18.99 13.87
N PHE A 689 5.45 17.71 13.74
CA PHE A 689 4.40 17.09 14.54
C PHE A 689 4.91 15.79 15.14
N VAL A 690 4.28 15.34 16.22
CA VAL A 690 4.70 14.15 16.97
C VAL A 690 3.61 13.10 17.00
N SER A 691 4.04 11.84 16.93
CA SER A 691 3.17 10.68 17.18
C SER A 691 2.95 10.47 18.70
N PRO A 692 2.01 9.62 19.12
CA PRO A 692 1.89 9.21 20.52
C PRO A 692 3.14 8.53 21.11
N LYS A 693 4.07 8.12 20.24
CA LYS A 693 5.38 7.54 20.63
C LYS A 693 6.51 8.56 20.67
N GLU A 694 6.19 9.86 20.65
CA GLU A 694 7.14 10.97 20.63
C GLU A 694 8.06 11.00 19.39
N GLU A 695 7.72 10.24 18.33
CA GLU A 695 8.43 10.28 17.04
C GLU A 695 8.05 11.56 16.30
N GLN A 696 9.05 12.25 15.73
CA GLN A 696 8.85 13.55 15.08
C GLN A 696 8.86 13.44 13.55
N PHE A 697 7.95 14.17 12.93
CA PHE A 697 7.75 14.20 11.50
C PHE A 697 7.52 15.63 11.01
N THR A 698 7.65 15.83 9.69
CA THR A 698 7.29 17.08 9.00
C THR A 698 6.44 16.77 7.78
N LEU A 699 5.58 17.71 7.39
CA LEU A 699 4.90 17.71 6.10
C LEU A 699 5.61 18.65 5.13
N GLU A 700 5.64 18.24 3.87
CA GLU A 700 6.11 19.03 2.74
C GLU A 700 5.07 18.94 1.62
N HIS A 701 4.69 20.07 1.03
CA HIS A 701 3.92 20.09 -0.21
C HIS A 701 4.87 20.28 -1.38
N LYS A 702 4.91 19.33 -2.30
CA LYS A 702 5.83 19.33 -3.42
C LYS A 702 5.24 18.60 -4.63
N ASP A 703 5.36 19.21 -5.81
CA ASP A 703 4.89 18.65 -7.09
C ASP A 703 3.43 18.14 -7.02
N GLY A 704 2.54 18.90 -6.36
CA GLY A 704 1.12 18.55 -6.17
C GLY A 704 0.86 17.43 -5.14
N LEU A 705 1.87 17.05 -4.36
CA LEU A 705 1.78 15.97 -3.39
C LEU A 705 2.10 16.45 -1.96
N THR A 706 1.38 15.93 -0.99
CA THR A 706 1.68 16.02 0.44
C THR A 706 2.57 14.85 0.86
N LEU A 707 3.78 15.16 1.28
CA LEU A 707 4.79 14.19 1.70
C LEU A 707 5.03 14.29 3.20
N ALA A 708 4.88 13.20 3.93
CA ALA A 708 5.31 13.12 5.33
C ALA A 708 6.70 12.50 5.43
N ARG A 709 7.61 13.12 6.18
CA ARG A 709 8.97 12.62 6.39
C ARG A 709 9.33 12.57 7.86
N SER A 710 10.16 11.61 8.24
CA SER A 710 10.78 11.61 9.56
C SER A 710 11.81 12.75 9.69
N THR A 711 11.87 13.38 10.86
CA THR A 711 12.95 14.32 11.18
C THR A 711 14.30 13.63 11.37
N LEU A 712 14.31 12.33 11.65
CA LEU A 712 15.50 11.49 11.67
C LEU A 712 15.78 10.92 10.27
N PRO A 713 17.02 10.92 9.79
CA PRO A 713 17.36 10.28 8.54
C PRO A 713 17.35 8.76 8.67
N PHE A 714 16.97 8.09 7.59
CA PHE A 714 17.27 6.68 7.39
C PHE A 714 18.76 6.51 7.07
N SER A 715 19.46 5.55 7.70
CA SER A 715 20.85 5.30 7.39
C SER A 715 21.28 3.85 7.64
N LEU A 716 21.96 3.26 6.64
CA LEU A 716 22.65 1.98 6.71
C LEU A 716 24.18 2.13 6.71
N LEU A 717 24.70 3.36 6.82
CA LEU A 717 26.13 3.66 6.70
C LEU A 717 26.99 2.94 7.76
N ARG A 718 26.44 2.63 8.93
CA ARG A 718 27.13 1.86 9.97
C ARG A 718 27.45 0.40 9.57
N TRP A 719 26.75 -0.13 8.55
CA TRP A 719 26.95 -1.49 8.02
C TRP A 719 27.71 -1.51 6.69
N GLN A 720 28.43 -0.45 6.35
CA GLN A 720 29.11 -0.32 5.06
C GLN A 720 30.03 -1.50 4.73
N GLN A 721 30.68 -2.10 5.73
CA GLN A 721 31.55 -3.26 5.53
C GLN A 721 30.76 -4.53 5.16
N GLU A 722 29.63 -4.76 5.84
CA GLU A 722 28.73 -5.87 5.57
C GLU A 722 28.07 -5.70 4.19
N LEU A 723 27.65 -4.47 3.87
CA LEU A 723 27.10 -4.15 2.56
C LEU A 723 28.10 -4.40 1.43
N ALA A 724 29.38 -4.09 1.63
CA ALA A 724 30.42 -4.34 0.63
C ALA A 724 30.67 -5.86 0.38
N ALA A 725 30.35 -6.71 1.35
CA ALA A 725 30.40 -8.16 1.20
C ALA A 725 29.17 -8.76 0.49
N MET A 726 28.08 -7.99 0.36
CA MET A 726 26.89 -8.40 -0.38
C MET A 726 27.09 -8.25 -1.89
N SER A 727 26.33 -8.99 -2.68
CA SER A 727 26.41 -8.97 -4.15
C SER A 727 25.78 -7.71 -4.77
N ILE A 728 26.18 -6.51 -4.32
CA ILE A 728 25.73 -5.21 -4.82
C ILE A 728 26.77 -4.51 -5.69
N ASP A 729 26.35 -3.55 -6.47
CA ASP A 729 27.18 -2.85 -7.44
C ASP A 729 27.35 -1.36 -7.13
N TYR A 730 26.41 -0.72 -6.40
CA TYR A 730 26.49 0.69 -6.01
C TYR A 730 25.66 1.01 -4.77
N LEU A 731 26.00 2.10 -4.08
CA LEU A 731 25.29 2.64 -2.93
C LEU A 731 24.71 4.00 -3.25
N LEU A 732 23.45 4.26 -2.88
CA LEU A 732 22.81 5.57 -3.06
C LEU A 732 22.74 6.36 -1.75
N LEU A 733 23.30 7.57 -1.75
CA LEU A 733 23.07 8.63 -0.76
C LEU A 733 22.04 9.59 -1.33
N ASP A 734 20.88 9.71 -0.69
CA ASP A 734 19.84 10.64 -1.10
C ASP A 734 19.82 11.89 -0.21
N LEU A 735 20.36 13.00 -0.72
CA LEU A 735 20.44 14.28 -0.03
C LEU A 735 19.25 15.20 -0.36
N THR A 736 18.21 14.69 -1.04
CA THR A 736 17.08 15.50 -1.49
C THR A 736 16.06 15.80 -0.39
N GLY A 737 16.13 15.11 0.74
CA GLY A 737 15.15 15.18 1.83
C GLY A 737 15.34 16.33 2.82
N GLY A 738 16.29 17.25 2.58
CA GLY A 738 16.57 18.40 3.44
C GLY A 738 17.52 19.41 2.81
N PRO A 739 17.88 20.48 3.51
CA PRO A 739 18.86 21.46 3.02
C PRO A 739 20.22 20.80 2.75
N ILE A 740 20.74 20.93 1.54
CA ILE A 740 21.92 20.20 1.04
C ILE A 740 23.14 20.29 1.98
N ARG A 741 23.45 21.47 2.52
CA ARG A 741 24.58 21.65 3.44
C ARG A 741 24.43 20.85 4.73
N LYS A 742 23.20 20.81 5.28
CA LYS A 742 22.88 20.02 6.49
C LYS A 742 23.02 18.53 6.22
N GLU A 743 22.52 18.05 5.09
CA GLU A 743 22.61 16.64 4.70
C GLU A 743 24.07 16.23 4.46
N ILE A 744 24.88 17.06 3.77
CA ILE A 744 26.32 16.84 3.58
C ILE A 744 27.04 16.69 4.94
N THR A 745 26.79 17.62 5.88
CA THR A 745 27.40 17.57 7.23
C THR A 745 27.00 16.31 7.97
N THR A 746 25.70 15.95 7.93
CA THR A 746 25.19 14.75 8.58
C THR A 746 25.86 13.48 8.04
N VAL A 747 25.93 13.33 6.72
CA VAL A 747 26.60 12.17 6.08
C VAL A 747 28.08 12.13 6.40
N SER A 748 28.77 13.29 6.34
CA SER A 748 30.21 13.36 6.68
C SER A 748 30.48 12.92 8.12
N THR A 749 29.62 13.31 9.07
CA THR A 749 29.71 12.90 10.47
C THR A 749 29.44 11.39 10.63
N LEU A 750 28.45 10.83 9.92
CA LEU A 750 28.16 9.40 9.95
C LEU A 750 29.31 8.55 9.39
N LEU A 751 29.95 9.02 8.33
CA LEU A 751 31.09 8.33 7.70
C LEU A 751 32.36 8.40 8.57
N SER A 752 32.65 9.55 9.19
CA SER A 752 33.87 9.75 10.00
C SER A 752 33.81 9.06 11.36
N GLN A 753 32.64 8.96 12.00
CA GLN A 753 32.48 8.50 13.38
C GLN A 753 31.91 7.08 13.49
N GLY A 754 31.82 6.33 12.39
CA GLY A 754 31.21 4.97 12.38
C GLY A 754 29.76 4.94 12.85
N GLY A 755 29.03 6.08 12.77
CA GLY A 755 27.60 6.17 13.08
C GLY A 755 27.22 6.15 14.56
N LYS A 756 28.17 6.20 15.49
CA LYS A 756 27.91 5.98 16.93
C LYS A 756 27.25 7.16 17.68
N ARG A 757 27.21 8.37 17.13
CA ARG A 757 26.74 9.58 17.84
C ARG A 757 25.47 10.22 17.31
N LEU A 758 25.02 9.88 16.11
CA LEU A 758 23.79 10.45 15.54
C LEU A 758 22.65 9.42 15.59
N GLN A 759 21.49 9.86 16.04
CA GLN A 759 20.28 9.07 16.00
C GLN A 759 19.80 8.96 14.56
N VAL A 760 19.62 7.73 14.07
CA VAL A 760 19.18 7.43 12.71
C VAL A 760 18.19 6.26 12.73
N LEU A 761 17.35 6.20 11.70
CA LEU A 761 16.47 5.06 11.45
C LEU A 761 17.22 4.03 10.59
N SER A 762 17.11 2.77 10.91
CA SER A 762 17.67 1.66 10.09
C SER A 762 16.59 0.89 9.33
N GLY A 763 15.34 1.30 9.45
CA GLY A 763 14.21 0.55 8.90
C GLY A 763 14.23 -0.90 9.41
N ASN A 764 13.98 -1.83 8.50
CA ASN A 764 13.86 -3.26 8.81
C ASN A 764 15.13 -4.06 8.49
N PHE A 765 16.26 -3.39 8.25
CA PHE A 765 17.48 -4.03 7.77
C PHE A 765 18.01 -5.17 8.69
N GLN A 766 17.72 -5.10 9.99
CA GLN A 766 18.14 -6.09 10.98
C GLN A 766 17.16 -7.27 11.18
N GLY A 767 16.19 -7.47 10.31
CA GLY A 767 15.33 -8.65 10.36
C GLY A 767 14.07 -8.48 11.21
N THR A 768 13.39 -7.35 11.10
CA THR A 768 12.16 -7.04 11.86
C THR A 768 10.90 -6.86 10.99
N LEU A 769 11.00 -7.04 9.67
CA LEU A 769 9.85 -6.83 8.78
C LEU A 769 8.94 -8.07 8.77
N VAL A 770 7.68 -7.84 9.16
CA VAL A 770 6.59 -8.84 9.12
C VAL A 770 5.64 -8.52 7.97
#